data_2ecf90aef479bc4450e2e51ea2841e3b
#
_entry.id   2ecf90aef479bc4450e2e51ea2841e3b
#
_cell.length_a   1.000
_cell.length_b   1.000
_cell.length_c   1.000
_cell.angle_alpha   90.00
_cell.angle_beta   90.00
_cell.angle_gamma   90.00
#
_symmetry.space_group_name_H-M   'P 1'
#
loop_
_entity.id
_entity.type
_entity.pdbx_description
1 polymer ?
#
loop_
_entity_poly.entity_id
_entity_poly.type
_entity_poly.pdbx_seq_one_letter_code
_entity_poly.pdbx_strand_id
1 'polypeptide(L)'
;MNQDEHKIMVRRMAALIAVASVLIAVYVLRLIFLQLVNGESFKAQATNTTDYNFTVTAARGDIVDSAGRRIAASTTSYNVVLSKLLMGDEDLDTMLQKVVDLLEAHGESWNDSLLIGEPDAAGHYSFTAQADSTSDQKALAAMKDSLGLQQYATADDVMEKLVEDYKLENYSLHWQRVLGGIHYEMQQQAFSNVNNFVMAENVSETTVATIKENSLTLPGVEIVETSTRSYDVGDIIPHVLGRVGKITAEKWKVTDENGQTTYPLREKGYNMNDMIGVSGLEAVYEDELRGRDGVETITRSSDGVIVGTAMTTVPEPGHTVQLTIDSAFQQAVDKALAKNIEMINSTYNTGSSAKAAAGAVVVISTKDGSVLAASNYPNYDQNLFATQYSEYSADPGLPLLNRALQGLYTPGSTFKPAVAVAALDAGVINRYSTVYCNGVYTYYDTYRPKCTRHGHSGNIDVITAIKWSCNIFFYDVGRRTTSDVYDAYAYKMGLGVRTGVEVNEATGRLTTKNDSNYTASLDVQAAIGQGNTVVTPVQLATYAGTLANRGIRYRTHFVKAILDTNTGEVLQETQPEVMDVIEDRGDTFDLVKQGMIGVSETVSGLSNYPVTIACKTGTPQRSETYYVGSTRKHYTNTMMIAYGPAEDAEIALGIVIEYGGGGARAGNLVADIFNAYAALKEGTLTMEEPEADSASDATVDGQDAPEAVGNGDAPADQPAA
;
A
#
# COMPACT_ATOMS: atom_id res chain seq x y z
N MET A 1 6.41 -26.00 100.08
CA MET A 1 6.76 -24.67 99.60
C MET A 1 6.62 -23.71 100.78
N ASN A 2 7.71 -23.10 101.17
CA ASN A 2 7.80 -22.26 102.40
C ASN A 2 6.95 -20.94 102.11
N GLN A 3 6.23 -20.42 103.10
CA GLN A 3 5.36 -19.22 102.97
C GLN A 3 6.15 -17.99 102.45
N ASP A 4 7.44 -17.96 102.63
CA ASP A 4 8.30 -16.87 102.07
C ASP A 4 8.62 -17.05 100.60
N GLU A 5 8.75 -18.27 100.10
CA GLU A 5 8.91 -18.54 98.65
C GLU A 5 7.68 -18.16 97.86
N HIS A 6 6.52 -18.42 98.47
CA HIS A 6 5.24 -18.02 97.78
C HIS A 6 5.04 -16.53 97.76
N LYS A 7 5.46 -15.74 98.77
CA LYS A 7 5.43 -14.29 98.76
C LYS A 7 6.40 -13.71 97.76
N ILE A 8 7.56 -14.29 97.57
CA ILE A 8 8.60 -13.86 96.61
C ILE A 8 8.09 -14.12 95.18
N MET A 9 7.48 -15.29 94.94
CA MET A 9 6.93 -15.62 93.60
C MET A 9 5.74 -14.73 93.25
N VAL A 10 4.84 -14.45 94.20
CA VAL A 10 3.73 -13.49 93.96
C VAL A 10 4.22 -12.04 93.66
N ARG A 11 5.27 -11.56 94.39
CA ARG A 11 5.88 -10.30 94.09
C ARG A 11 6.57 -10.24 92.74
N ARG A 12 7.23 -11.32 92.30
CA ARG A 12 7.84 -11.43 90.97
C ARG A 12 6.79 -11.47 89.87
N MET A 13 5.72 -12.21 90.07
CA MET A 13 4.59 -12.24 89.17
C MET A 13 3.90 -10.88 89.06
N ALA A 14 3.68 -10.22 90.16
CA ALA A 14 3.10 -8.85 90.19
C ALA A 14 4.00 -7.83 89.46
N ALA A 15 5.33 -7.95 89.63
CA ALA A 15 6.30 -7.13 88.92
C ALA A 15 6.27 -7.40 87.42
N LEU A 16 6.20 -8.68 86.99
CA LEU A 16 6.11 -9.04 85.57
C LEU A 16 4.78 -8.52 84.94
N ILE A 17 3.66 -8.65 85.67
CA ILE A 17 2.36 -8.14 85.22
C ILE A 17 2.42 -6.59 85.11
N ALA A 18 3.06 -5.93 86.07
CA ALA A 18 3.19 -4.45 86.03
C ALA A 18 4.03 -3.99 84.82
N VAL A 19 5.16 -4.68 84.53
CA VAL A 19 5.98 -4.42 83.33
C VAL A 19 5.23 -4.69 82.04
N ALA A 20 4.50 -5.83 81.98
CA ALA A 20 3.67 -6.14 80.80
C ALA A 20 2.54 -5.13 80.61
N SER A 21 1.90 -4.67 81.69
CA SER A 21 0.84 -3.63 81.61
C SER A 21 1.39 -2.27 81.15
N VAL A 22 2.60 -1.88 81.57
CA VAL A 22 3.27 -0.68 81.08
C VAL A 22 3.64 -0.78 79.61
N LEU A 23 4.16 -1.93 79.17
CA LEU A 23 4.45 -2.17 77.76
C LEU A 23 3.18 -2.11 76.87
N ILE A 24 2.09 -2.72 77.34
CA ILE A 24 0.79 -2.67 76.63
C ILE A 24 0.28 -1.24 76.59
N ALA A 25 0.37 -0.49 77.69
CA ALA A 25 -0.05 0.92 77.72
C ALA A 25 0.75 1.79 76.79
N VAL A 26 2.09 1.62 76.70
CA VAL A 26 2.95 2.31 75.73
C VAL A 26 2.58 1.93 74.31
N TYR A 27 2.24 0.66 74.05
CA TYR A 27 1.83 0.21 72.74
C TYR A 27 0.47 0.77 72.32
N VAL A 28 -0.47 0.81 73.22
CA VAL A 28 -1.80 1.40 73.01
C VAL A 28 -1.65 2.94 72.78
N LEU A 29 -0.86 3.63 73.59
CA LEU A 29 -0.58 5.06 73.40
C LEU A 29 0.10 5.31 72.02
N ARG A 30 1.01 4.43 71.62
CA ARG A 30 1.64 4.51 70.27
C ARG A 30 0.63 4.31 69.14
N LEU A 31 -0.26 3.32 69.30
CA LEU A 31 -1.37 3.10 68.35
C LEU A 31 -2.34 4.27 68.27
N ILE A 32 -2.75 4.83 69.42
CA ILE A 32 -3.58 6.04 69.50
C ILE A 32 -2.86 7.21 68.78
N PHE A 33 -1.61 7.44 69.03
CA PHE A 33 -0.84 8.48 68.39
C PHE A 33 -0.76 8.28 66.86
N LEU A 34 -0.48 7.05 66.38
CA LEU A 34 -0.42 6.74 64.98
C LEU A 34 -1.79 6.82 64.28
N GLN A 35 -2.87 6.35 64.97
CA GLN A 35 -4.21 6.27 64.31
C GLN A 35 -5.06 7.51 64.50
N LEU A 36 -5.01 8.20 65.69
CA LEU A 36 -5.87 9.33 65.97
C LEU A 36 -5.15 10.71 65.79
N VAL A 37 -3.86 10.80 66.10
CA VAL A 37 -3.15 12.07 65.98
C VAL A 37 -2.58 12.25 64.57
N ASN A 38 -1.97 11.21 64.03
CA ASN A 38 -1.38 11.24 62.71
C ASN A 38 -2.22 10.54 61.65
N GLY A 39 -3.36 9.95 62.02
CA GLY A 39 -4.22 9.17 61.07
C GLY A 39 -4.75 10.03 59.92
N GLU A 40 -5.08 11.28 60.15
CA GLU A 40 -5.51 12.20 59.08
C GLU A 40 -4.35 12.60 58.17
N SER A 41 -3.14 12.80 58.72
CA SER A 41 -1.97 13.09 57.90
C SER A 41 -1.47 11.89 57.07
N PHE A 42 -1.51 10.67 57.63
CA PHE A 42 -1.26 9.46 56.89
C PHE A 42 -2.36 9.14 55.86
N LYS A 43 -3.62 9.43 56.19
CA LYS A 43 -4.72 9.31 55.23
C LYS A 43 -4.59 10.36 54.14
N ALA A 44 -4.19 11.59 54.44
CA ALA A 44 -3.92 12.63 53.42
C ALA A 44 -2.69 12.31 52.58
N GLN A 45 -1.62 11.68 53.14
CA GLN A 45 -0.49 11.19 52.37
C GLN A 45 -0.86 10.01 51.49
N ALA A 46 -1.71 9.07 51.96
CA ALA A 46 -2.22 7.94 51.21
C ALA A 46 -3.27 8.36 50.15
N THR A 47 -3.93 9.52 50.30
CA THR A 47 -4.88 10.08 49.32
C THR A 47 -4.25 11.07 48.35
N ASN A 48 -2.98 11.52 48.57
CA ASN A 48 -2.22 12.30 47.61
C ASN A 48 -1.64 11.35 46.52
N THR A 49 -2.51 10.85 45.68
CA THR A 49 -2.12 10.09 44.50
C THR A 49 -2.24 10.98 43.26
N THR A 50 -1.41 10.73 42.30
CA THR A 50 -1.48 11.36 40.96
C THR A 50 -1.76 10.25 39.96
N ASP A 51 -2.78 10.45 39.14
CA ASP A 51 -3.13 9.52 38.07
C ASP A 51 -2.44 9.97 36.78
N TYR A 52 -1.78 9.02 36.15
CA TYR A 52 -1.15 9.15 34.85
C TYR A 52 -1.90 8.26 33.86
N ASN A 53 -2.42 8.86 32.79
CA ASN A 53 -3.17 8.16 31.76
C ASN A 53 -2.25 7.87 30.60
N PHE A 54 -2.18 6.60 30.21
CA PHE A 54 -1.46 6.10 29.04
C PHE A 54 -2.45 5.62 28.01
N THR A 55 -2.22 5.99 26.76
CA THR A 55 -3.04 5.51 25.64
C THR A 55 -2.64 4.07 25.31
N VAL A 56 -3.63 3.18 25.24
CA VAL A 56 -3.48 1.81 24.76
C VAL A 56 -4.05 1.78 23.35
N THR A 57 -3.18 1.65 22.35
CA THR A 57 -3.59 1.70 20.94
C THR A 57 -4.53 0.55 20.61
N ALA A 58 -5.64 0.85 19.94
CA ALA A 58 -6.56 -0.15 19.42
C ALA A 58 -5.93 -0.91 18.25
N ALA A 59 -6.29 -2.19 18.10
CA ALA A 59 -5.95 -2.94 16.91
C ALA A 59 -6.67 -2.34 15.69
N ARG A 60 -5.91 -2.10 14.62
CA ARG A 60 -6.47 -1.64 13.35
C ARG A 60 -7.28 -2.75 12.70
N GLY A 61 -8.46 -2.46 12.17
CA GLY A 61 -9.34 -3.40 11.52
C GLY A 61 -8.70 -4.09 10.31
N ASP A 62 -9.13 -5.30 10.01
CA ASP A 62 -8.60 -6.07 8.90
C ASP A 62 -9.15 -5.58 7.55
N ILE A 63 -8.38 -5.79 6.48
CA ILE A 63 -8.88 -5.73 5.11
C ILE A 63 -8.93 -7.16 4.59
N VAL A 64 -10.11 -7.60 4.19
CA VAL A 64 -10.35 -8.96 3.72
C VAL A 64 -10.85 -8.98 2.28
N ASP A 65 -10.63 -10.07 1.57
CA ASP A 65 -11.15 -10.27 0.23
C ASP A 65 -12.65 -10.61 0.22
N SER A 66 -13.21 -10.83 -0.96
CA SER A 66 -14.64 -11.15 -1.13
C SER A 66 -15.08 -12.46 -0.45
N ALA A 67 -14.14 -13.38 -0.22
CA ALA A 67 -14.33 -14.66 0.46
C ALA A 67 -14.02 -14.60 1.98
N GLY A 68 -13.58 -13.45 2.49
CA GLY A 68 -13.22 -13.25 3.90
C GLY A 68 -11.78 -13.65 4.24
N ARG A 69 -10.92 -13.91 3.27
CA ARG A 69 -9.48 -14.15 3.50
C ARG A 69 -8.79 -12.84 3.78
N ARG A 70 -7.90 -12.81 4.78
CA ARG A 70 -7.17 -11.62 5.15
C ARG A 70 -6.16 -11.23 4.06
N ILE A 71 -6.14 -9.96 3.71
CA ILE A 71 -5.15 -9.35 2.83
C ILE A 71 -4.23 -8.44 3.64
N ALA A 72 -4.81 -7.63 4.53
CA ALA A 72 -4.06 -6.82 5.47
C ALA A 72 -4.65 -7.00 6.87
N ALA A 73 -3.80 -7.29 7.83
CA ALA A 73 -4.17 -7.56 9.21
C ALA A 73 -3.28 -6.83 10.19
N SER A 74 -3.75 -6.70 11.41
CA SER A 74 -2.96 -6.23 12.53
C SER A 74 -2.45 -7.42 13.33
N THR A 75 -1.13 -7.57 13.41
CA THR A 75 -0.48 -8.59 14.23
C THR A 75 0.06 -7.97 15.51
N THR A 76 -0.05 -8.69 16.61
CA THR A 76 0.58 -8.27 17.86
C THR A 76 2.08 -8.18 17.69
N SER A 77 2.65 -7.08 18.11
CA SER A 77 4.10 -6.88 18.19
C SER A 77 4.45 -6.23 19.53
N TYR A 78 5.74 -6.17 19.83
CA TYR A 78 6.22 -5.64 21.10
C TYR A 78 7.25 -4.56 20.86
N ASN A 79 7.08 -3.43 21.54
CA ASN A 79 8.05 -2.34 21.53
C ASN A 79 8.75 -2.26 22.88
N VAL A 80 10.05 -1.96 22.84
CA VAL A 80 10.83 -1.57 24.00
C VAL A 80 10.66 -0.07 24.21
N VAL A 81 10.09 0.30 25.33
CA VAL A 81 9.73 1.68 25.63
C VAL A 81 10.44 2.14 26.90
N LEU A 82 11.00 3.34 26.86
CA LEU A 82 11.61 3.97 28.02
C LEU A 82 10.66 5.01 28.61
N SER A 83 10.29 4.83 29.89
CA SER A 83 9.42 5.74 30.63
C SER A 83 10.25 6.54 31.63
N LYS A 84 10.37 7.86 31.36
CA LYS A 84 11.08 8.77 32.29
C LYS A 84 10.45 8.82 33.68
N LEU A 85 9.13 8.61 33.74
CA LEU A 85 8.39 8.57 34.99
C LEU A 85 8.82 7.39 35.89
N LEU A 86 9.19 6.24 35.30
CA LEU A 86 9.47 4.98 35.99
C LEU A 86 10.97 4.74 36.20
N MET A 87 11.85 5.52 35.57
CA MET A 87 13.32 5.39 35.71
C MET A 87 13.83 5.72 37.11
N GLY A 88 13.14 6.57 37.88
CA GLY A 88 13.62 7.05 39.19
C GLY A 88 14.85 7.94 39.03
N ASP A 89 15.85 7.73 39.90
CA ASP A 89 17.07 8.50 39.94
C ASP A 89 18.26 7.83 39.19
N GLU A 90 18.02 6.81 38.37
CA GLU A 90 19.03 6.13 37.55
C GLU A 90 19.59 7.07 36.48
N ASP A 91 20.87 6.89 36.17
CA ASP A 91 21.54 7.63 35.10
C ASP A 91 21.06 7.14 33.74
N LEU A 92 20.54 8.07 32.95
CA LEU A 92 19.91 7.76 31.64
C LEU A 92 20.91 7.07 30.69
N ASP A 93 22.13 7.59 30.56
CA ASP A 93 23.10 7.06 29.59
C ASP A 93 23.56 5.66 29.97
N THR A 94 23.74 5.39 31.25
CA THR A 94 24.03 4.04 31.75
C THR A 94 22.88 3.07 31.46
N MET A 95 21.64 3.53 31.58
CA MET A 95 20.47 2.74 31.24
C MET A 95 20.38 2.44 29.73
N LEU A 96 20.60 3.47 28.91
CA LEU A 96 20.62 3.34 27.46
C LEU A 96 21.67 2.34 26.99
N GLN A 97 22.89 2.39 27.55
CA GLN A 97 23.94 1.41 27.22
C GLN A 97 23.49 -0.03 27.51
N LYS A 98 22.93 -0.29 28.70
CA LYS A 98 22.44 -1.62 29.04
C LYS A 98 21.36 -2.13 28.08
N VAL A 99 20.45 -1.25 27.65
CA VAL A 99 19.38 -1.61 26.71
C VAL A 99 19.95 -1.86 25.32
N VAL A 100 20.87 -1.01 24.84
CA VAL A 100 21.56 -1.20 23.55
C VAL A 100 22.32 -2.53 23.53
N ASP A 101 23.16 -2.79 24.54
CA ASP A 101 23.91 -4.06 24.64
C ASP A 101 22.98 -5.28 24.58
N LEU A 102 21.79 -5.19 25.22
CA LEU A 102 20.80 -6.25 25.20
C LEU A 102 20.18 -6.41 23.82
N LEU A 103 19.79 -5.31 23.16
CA LEU A 103 19.22 -5.34 21.81
C LEU A 103 20.22 -5.90 20.80
N GLU A 104 21.49 -5.47 20.85
CA GLU A 104 22.55 -6.00 19.99
C GLU A 104 22.80 -7.50 20.19
N ALA A 105 22.78 -7.97 21.45
CA ALA A 105 22.94 -9.39 21.75
C ALA A 105 21.84 -10.28 21.15
N HIS A 106 20.66 -9.71 20.89
CA HIS A 106 19.52 -10.37 20.25
C HIS A 106 19.38 -10.06 18.76
N GLY A 107 20.31 -9.26 18.17
CA GLY A 107 20.27 -8.86 16.77
C GLY A 107 19.15 -7.86 16.45
N GLU A 108 18.64 -7.15 17.46
CA GLU A 108 17.62 -6.13 17.33
C GLU A 108 18.25 -4.77 17.02
N SER A 109 17.49 -3.91 16.33
CA SER A 109 17.85 -2.51 16.11
C SER A 109 17.08 -1.59 17.06
N TRP A 110 17.60 -0.39 17.28
CA TRP A 110 16.91 0.66 18.03
C TRP A 110 16.59 1.86 17.14
N ASN A 111 15.67 2.71 17.60
CA ASN A 111 15.30 3.92 16.91
C ASN A 111 16.41 4.97 16.97
N ASP A 112 17.00 5.24 15.80
CA ASP A 112 18.07 6.22 15.60
C ASP A 112 17.94 6.83 14.21
N SER A 113 17.46 8.05 14.15
CA SER A 113 17.27 8.81 12.91
C SER A 113 18.43 9.77 12.59
N LEU A 114 19.52 9.71 13.34
CA LEU A 114 20.69 10.55 13.10
C LEU A 114 21.41 10.10 11.81
N LEU A 115 21.49 10.99 10.82
CA LEU A 115 22.09 10.71 9.50
C LEU A 115 23.64 10.73 9.53
N ILE A 116 24.24 10.09 10.52
CA ILE A 116 25.69 9.97 10.71
C ILE A 116 26.04 8.50 10.92
N GLY A 117 27.07 8.02 10.25
CA GLY A 117 27.60 6.67 10.41
C GLY A 117 28.53 6.51 11.60
N GLU A 118 28.99 5.28 11.82
CA GLU A 118 30.05 4.99 12.79
C GLU A 118 31.34 5.74 12.43
N PRO A 119 32.19 6.08 13.43
CA PRO A 119 33.47 6.73 13.17
C PRO A 119 34.41 5.81 12.40
N ASP A 120 35.18 6.39 11.51
CA ASP A 120 36.23 5.67 10.78
C ASP A 120 37.44 5.32 11.68
N ALA A 121 38.40 4.61 11.12
CA ALA A 121 39.62 4.26 11.87
C ALA A 121 40.48 5.45 12.33
N ALA A 122 40.27 6.65 11.77
CA ALA A 122 40.92 7.89 12.17
C ALA A 122 40.07 8.68 13.19
N GLY A 123 38.86 8.24 13.48
CA GLY A 123 37.92 8.85 14.42
C GLY A 123 37.04 9.93 13.83
N HIS A 124 36.94 10.01 12.49
CA HIS A 124 36.06 10.96 11.80
C HIS A 124 34.70 10.34 11.45
N TYR A 125 33.64 11.16 11.56
CA TYR A 125 32.29 10.78 11.21
C TYR A 125 31.96 11.19 9.78
N SER A 126 31.02 10.48 9.18
CA SER A 126 30.52 10.78 7.84
C SER A 126 28.99 10.75 7.81
N PHE A 127 28.38 11.56 6.92
CA PHE A 127 26.94 11.49 6.70
C PHE A 127 26.57 10.22 5.93
N THR A 128 25.46 9.58 6.34
CA THR A 128 24.88 8.42 5.65
C THR A 128 23.96 8.83 4.48
N ALA A 129 23.56 10.12 4.45
CA ALA A 129 22.72 10.70 3.41
C ALA A 129 23.43 10.68 2.04
N GLN A 130 22.77 10.15 1.01
CA GLN A 130 23.33 10.08 -0.34
C GLN A 130 23.35 11.47 -1.01
N ALA A 131 24.47 11.82 -1.65
CA ALA A 131 24.69 13.14 -2.23
C ALA A 131 23.77 13.45 -3.42
N ASP A 132 23.34 12.44 -4.17
CA ASP A 132 22.46 12.52 -5.34
C ASP A 132 20.97 12.33 -5.02
N SER A 133 20.63 11.98 -3.77
CA SER A 133 19.26 11.84 -3.28
C SER A 133 18.72 13.19 -2.77
N THR A 134 17.73 13.76 -3.48
CA THR A 134 17.08 15.01 -3.06
C THR A 134 16.35 14.87 -1.71
N SER A 135 15.79 13.70 -1.41
CA SER A 135 15.12 13.41 -0.13
C SER A 135 16.11 13.42 1.01
N ASP A 136 17.26 12.73 0.84
CA ASP A 136 18.30 12.63 1.88
C ASP A 136 18.94 13.98 2.15
N GLN A 137 19.18 14.77 1.10
CA GLN A 137 19.71 16.12 1.27
C GLN A 137 18.74 17.05 2.01
N LYS A 138 17.43 16.91 1.78
CA LYS A 138 16.42 17.65 2.57
C LYS A 138 16.37 17.18 4.02
N ALA A 139 16.42 15.85 4.26
CA ALA A 139 16.47 15.30 5.61
C ALA A 139 17.71 15.75 6.37
N LEU A 140 18.88 15.73 5.71
CA LEU A 140 20.14 16.21 6.26
C LEU A 140 20.07 17.71 6.60
N ALA A 141 19.49 18.52 5.74
CA ALA A 141 19.29 19.95 5.98
C ALA A 141 18.37 20.18 7.20
N ALA A 142 17.25 19.46 7.28
CA ALA A 142 16.33 19.54 8.41
C ALA A 142 16.96 19.09 9.73
N MET A 143 17.79 18.04 9.71
CA MET A 143 18.56 17.58 10.87
C MET A 143 19.50 18.69 11.38
N LYS A 144 20.29 19.31 10.49
CA LYS A 144 21.19 20.41 10.86
C LYS A 144 20.41 21.61 11.41
N ASP A 145 19.29 21.98 10.79
CA ASP A 145 18.43 23.07 11.25
C ASP A 145 17.85 22.79 12.65
N SER A 146 17.43 21.54 12.92
CA SER A 146 16.89 21.12 14.23
C SER A 146 17.93 21.21 15.36
N LEU A 147 19.20 21.01 15.02
CA LEU A 147 20.33 21.14 15.94
C LEU A 147 20.88 22.57 16.01
N GLY A 148 20.30 23.51 15.26
CA GLY A 148 20.76 24.90 15.20
C GLY A 148 22.09 25.10 14.48
N LEU A 149 22.48 24.16 13.61
CA LEU A 149 23.74 24.18 12.86
C LEU A 149 23.54 24.76 11.45
N GLN A 150 24.63 25.31 10.92
CA GLN A 150 24.67 25.84 9.57
C GLN A 150 24.69 24.69 8.54
N GLN A 151 24.16 24.93 7.36
CA GLN A 151 24.07 23.89 6.31
C GLN A 151 25.44 23.33 5.86
N TYR A 152 26.52 24.10 6.04
CA TYR A 152 27.88 23.66 5.71
C TYR A 152 28.56 22.84 6.82
N ALA A 153 27.94 22.66 8.00
CA ALA A 153 28.49 21.87 9.09
C ALA A 153 28.79 20.44 8.63
N THR A 154 29.93 19.93 9.02
CA THR A 154 30.37 18.56 8.76
C THR A 154 29.71 17.56 9.71
N ALA A 155 29.88 16.26 9.47
CA ALA A 155 29.40 15.24 10.40
C ALA A 155 30.14 15.31 11.75
N ASP A 156 31.44 15.67 11.74
CA ASP A 156 32.23 15.90 12.96
C ASP A 156 31.67 17.08 13.77
N ASP A 157 31.31 18.20 13.11
CA ASP A 157 30.68 19.35 13.78
C ASP A 157 29.33 18.99 14.43
N VAL A 158 28.54 18.14 13.78
CA VAL A 158 27.27 17.65 14.36
C VAL A 158 27.52 16.79 15.57
N MET A 159 28.48 15.86 15.51
CA MET A 159 28.81 15.00 16.64
C MET A 159 29.43 15.79 17.81
N GLU A 160 30.31 16.77 17.53
CA GLU A 160 30.87 17.66 18.57
C GLU A 160 29.72 18.38 19.32
N LYS A 161 28.74 18.91 18.58
CA LYS A 161 27.55 19.55 19.17
C LYS A 161 26.75 18.61 20.05
N LEU A 162 26.48 17.38 19.60
CA LEU A 162 25.73 16.39 20.37
C LEU A 162 26.49 15.94 21.62
N VAL A 163 27.83 15.75 21.51
CA VAL A 163 28.70 15.40 22.64
C VAL A 163 28.69 16.51 23.70
N GLU A 164 28.76 17.79 23.28
CA GLU A 164 28.68 18.94 24.19
C GLU A 164 27.29 19.04 24.84
N ASP A 165 26.22 18.99 24.06
CA ASP A 165 24.83 19.16 24.54
C ASP A 165 24.44 18.09 25.56
N TYR A 166 24.87 16.84 25.35
CA TYR A 166 24.50 15.68 26.16
C TYR A 166 25.63 15.22 27.10
N LYS A 167 26.79 15.91 27.11
CA LYS A 167 27.95 15.65 28.01
C LYS A 167 28.54 14.24 27.85
N LEU A 168 28.72 13.84 26.59
CA LEU A 168 29.18 12.49 26.24
C LEU A 168 30.72 12.38 26.12
N GLU A 169 31.52 13.35 26.56
CA GLU A 169 32.98 13.42 26.39
C GLU A 169 33.72 12.23 27.01
N ASN A 170 33.14 11.59 28.04
CA ASN A 170 33.75 10.48 28.74
C ASN A 170 33.49 9.10 28.06
N TYR A 171 32.67 9.06 27.04
CA TYR A 171 32.35 7.83 26.31
C TYR A 171 33.31 7.62 25.12
N SER A 172 33.48 6.36 24.69
CA SER A 172 34.20 6.06 23.44
C SER A 172 33.48 6.68 22.23
N LEU A 173 34.20 6.89 21.11
CA LEU A 173 33.63 7.47 19.89
C LEU A 173 32.37 6.68 19.40
N HIS A 174 32.41 5.35 19.48
CA HIS A 174 31.24 4.51 19.21
C HIS A 174 30.08 4.89 20.13
N TRP A 175 30.27 4.89 21.44
CA TRP A 175 29.21 5.26 22.38
C TRP A 175 28.75 6.71 22.28
N GLN A 176 29.64 7.63 21.90
CA GLN A 176 29.26 9.02 21.60
C GLN A 176 28.30 9.05 20.42
N ARG A 177 28.55 8.23 19.35
CA ARG A 177 27.67 8.11 18.18
C ARG A 177 26.33 7.49 18.56
N VAL A 178 26.32 6.37 19.28
CA VAL A 178 25.10 5.65 19.66
C VAL A 178 24.23 6.49 20.58
N LEU A 179 24.80 6.97 21.70
CA LEU A 179 24.03 7.78 22.66
C LEU A 179 23.61 9.13 22.06
N GLY A 180 24.47 9.77 21.27
CA GLY A 180 24.12 10.99 20.54
C GLY A 180 22.94 10.80 19.61
N GLY A 181 22.88 9.68 18.88
CA GLY A 181 21.77 9.31 18.02
C GLY A 181 20.47 9.06 18.79
N ILE A 182 20.54 8.32 19.90
CA ILE A 182 19.38 8.06 20.75
C ILE A 182 18.86 9.36 21.40
N HIS A 183 19.72 10.20 21.91
CA HIS A 183 19.30 11.50 22.47
C HIS A 183 18.67 12.40 21.41
N TYR A 184 19.22 12.43 20.19
CA TYR A 184 18.62 13.13 19.06
C TYR A 184 17.22 12.59 18.78
N GLU A 185 17.05 11.27 18.71
CA GLU A 185 15.75 10.64 18.49
C GLU A 185 14.76 10.92 19.64
N MET A 186 15.23 10.88 20.89
CA MET A 186 14.43 11.28 22.07
C MET A 186 13.91 12.71 21.96
N GLN A 187 14.73 13.62 21.42
CA GLN A 187 14.29 15.00 21.16
C GLN A 187 13.23 15.05 20.07
N GLN A 188 13.39 14.30 18.98
CA GLN A 188 12.39 14.23 17.91
C GLN A 188 11.07 13.66 18.40
N GLN A 189 11.10 12.65 19.28
CA GLN A 189 9.91 12.05 19.89
C GLN A 189 9.35 12.84 21.07
N ALA A 190 9.95 13.99 21.46
CA ALA A 190 9.54 14.82 22.59
C ALA A 190 9.48 14.04 23.93
N PHE A 191 10.49 13.20 24.20
CA PHE A 191 10.58 12.39 25.41
C PHE A 191 10.47 13.24 26.68
N SER A 192 9.56 12.87 27.59
CA SER A 192 9.26 13.63 28.81
C SER A 192 8.61 12.71 29.86
N ASN A 193 8.27 13.27 31.02
CA ASN A 193 7.53 12.52 32.05
C ASN A 193 6.13 12.06 31.64
N VAL A 194 5.57 12.63 30.58
CA VAL A 194 4.21 12.32 30.06
C VAL A 194 4.23 11.71 28.67
N ASN A 195 5.42 11.61 28.08
CA ASN A 195 5.60 11.03 26.75
C ASN A 195 6.79 10.07 26.77
N ASN A 196 6.51 8.79 26.68
CA ASN A 196 7.52 7.73 26.68
C ASN A 196 8.32 7.75 25.37
N PHE A 197 9.55 7.25 25.41
CA PHE A 197 10.41 7.06 24.24
C PHE A 197 10.33 5.63 23.74
N VAL A 198 9.98 5.43 22.47
CA VAL A 198 10.04 4.12 21.84
C VAL A 198 11.48 3.85 21.43
N MET A 199 12.16 3.01 22.20
CA MET A 199 13.58 2.67 22.01
C MET A 199 13.78 1.70 20.85
N ALA A 200 12.97 0.63 20.78
CA ALA A 200 12.99 -0.35 19.69
C ALA A 200 11.55 -0.81 19.36
N GLU A 201 11.30 -1.01 18.09
CA GLU A 201 10.00 -1.42 17.58
C GLU A 201 10.04 -2.88 17.10
N ASN A 202 8.94 -3.60 17.29
CA ASN A 202 8.73 -4.96 16.76
C ASN A 202 9.83 -5.97 17.17
N VAL A 203 10.20 -5.96 18.46
CA VAL A 203 11.24 -6.84 19.00
C VAL A 203 10.73 -8.28 19.16
N SER A 204 11.64 -9.25 19.10
CA SER A 204 11.35 -10.68 19.22
C SER A 204 10.86 -11.06 20.60
N GLU A 205 10.14 -12.18 20.71
CA GLU A 205 9.68 -12.73 21.99
C GLU A 205 10.85 -13.05 22.94
N THR A 206 12.01 -13.40 22.40
CA THR A 206 13.23 -13.63 23.18
C THR A 206 13.75 -12.37 23.85
N THR A 207 13.71 -11.25 23.13
CA THR A 207 14.04 -9.92 23.67
C THR A 207 13.03 -9.50 24.73
N VAL A 208 11.74 -9.71 24.48
CA VAL A 208 10.67 -9.47 25.46
C VAL A 208 10.92 -10.24 26.77
N ALA A 209 11.19 -11.54 26.67
CA ALA A 209 11.47 -12.38 27.84
C ALA A 209 12.69 -11.87 28.62
N THR A 210 13.78 -11.55 27.91
CA THR A 210 15.03 -11.07 28.53
C THR A 210 14.84 -9.73 29.24
N ILE A 211 14.11 -8.78 28.65
CA ILE A 211 13.82 -7.49 29.30
C ILE A 211 12.95 -7.68 30.54
N LYS A 212 11.91 -8.52 30.46
CA LYS A 212 11.03 -8.83 31.60
C LYS A 212 11.78 -9.50 32.74
N GLU A 213 12.71 -10.41 32.46
CA GLU A 213 13.57 -11.04 33.46
C GLU A 213 14.52 -10.05 34.14
N ASN A 214 14.99 -9.05 33.40
CA ASN A 214 15.90 -8.01 33.88
C ASN A 214 15.20 -6.75 34.41
N SER A 215 13.87 -6.74 34.55
CA SER A 215 13.07 -5.58 34.93
C SER A 215 13.52 -4.86 36.20
N LEU A 216 14.10 -5.59 37.18
CA LEU A 216 14.66 -5.01 38.42
C LEU A 216 15.96 -4.22 38.17
N THR A 217 16.72 -4.53 37.15
CA THR A 217 17.97 -3.88 36.77
C THR A 217 17.83 -2.85 35.65
N LEU A 218 16.63 -2.79 35.07
CA LEU A 218 16.22 -1.90 33.97
C LEU A 218 15.00 -1.05 34.37
N PRO A 219 15.07 -0.26 35.47
CA PRO A 219 13.92 0.55 35.88
C PRO A 219 13.54 1.57 34.81
N GLY A 220 12.27 1.66 34.48
CA GLY A 220 11.75 2.54 33.42
C GLY A 220 11.81 1.96 32.02
N VAL A 221 12.40 0.77 31.82
CA VAL A 221 12.30 0.03 30.55
C VAL A 221 11.09 -0.89 30.60
N GLU A 222 10.17 -0.69 29.69
CA GLU A 222 8.91 -1.44 29.62
C GLU A 222 8.73 -2.10 28.26
N ILE A 223 8.04 -3.23 28.25
CA ILE A 223 7.53 -3.83 27.01
C ILE A 223 6.09 -3.40 26.85
N VAL A 224 5.84 -2.69 25.77
CA VAL A 224 4.51 -2.26 25.39
C VAL A 224 4.05 -3.13 24.23
N GLU A 225 2.93 -3.83 24.45
CA GLU A 225 2.23 -4.54 23.37
C GLU A 225 1.64 -3.51 22.41
N THR A 226 1.93 -3.67 21.14
CA THR A 226 1.45 -2.80 20.07
C THR A 226 0.95 -3.64 18.92
N SER A 227 0.48 -2.99 17.89
CA SER A 227 -0.07 -3.65 16.69
C SER A 227 0.71 -3.20 15.47
N THR A 228 1.32 -4.14 14.77
CA THR A 228 2.00 -3.89 13.50
C THR A 228 1.12 -4.32 12.34
N ARG A 229 1.03 -3.49 11.32
CA ARG A 229 0.31 -3.81 10.09
C ARG A 229 1.10 -4.77 9.24
N SER A 230 0.52 -5.92 8.92
CA SER A 230 1.07 -6.92 8.01
C SER A 230 0.15 -7.11 6.81
N TYR A 231 0.73 -7.52 5.69
CA TYR A 231 0.02 -7.84 4.46
C TYR A 231 0.25 -9.33 4.19
N ASP A 232 -0.76 -10.16 4.46
CA ASP A 232 -0.64 -11.64 4.42
C ASP A 232 -0.17 -12.13 3.03
N VAL A 233 -0.54 -11.40 1.97
CA VAL A 233 -0.03 -11.58 0.62
C VAL A 233 0.38 -10.20 0.08
N GLY A 234 1.64 -9.85 0.27
CA GLY A 234 2.14 -8.49 0.09
C GLY A 234 2.09 -7.94 -1.35
N ASP A 235 1.99 -8.81 -2.34
CA ASP A 235 1.88 -8.45 -3.76
C ASP A 235 0.43 -8.38 -4.28
N ILE A 236 -0.58 -8.71 -3.45
CA ILE A 236 -1.99 -8.57 -3.83
C ILE A 236 -2.40 -7.10 -3.79
N ILE A 237 -2.64 -6.51 -4.95
CA ILE A 237 -3.13 -5.13 -5.16
C ILE A 237 -2.46 -4.04 -4.28
N PRO A 238 -1.13 -4.03 -4.08
CA PRO A 238 -0.47 -3.08 -3.17
C PRO A 238 -0.77 -1.63 -3.53
N HIS A 239 -0.92 -1.32 -4.82
CA HIS A 239 -1.24 0.02 -5.33
C HIS A 239 -2.65 0.51 -4.91
N VAL A 240 -3.57 -0.39 -4.59
CA VAL A 240 -4.95 -0.10 -4.18
C VAL A 240 -5.06 -0.12 -2.65
N LEU A 241 -4.49 -1.14 -2.01
CA LEU A 241 -4.45 -1.22 -0.54
C LEU A 241 -3.82 0.02 0.05
N GLY A 242 -2.71 0.46 -0.52
CA GLY A 242 -1.94 1.53 0.04
C GLY A 242 -1.21 1.09 1.31
N ARG A 243 -0.82 2.02 2.17
CA ARG A 243 -0.01 1.72 3.34
C ARG A 243 -0.31 2.58 4.54
N VAL A 244 0.08 2.10 5.69
CA VAL A 244 0.12 2.81 6.97
C VAL A 244 1.51 3.45 7.13
N GLY A 245 1.59 4.56 7.83
CA GLY A 245 2.85 5.26 8.11
C GLY A 245 2.69 6.28 9.22
N LYS A 246 3.81 6.79 9.73
CA LYS A 246 3.81 7.85 10.77
C LYS A 246 3.15 9.13 10.25
N ILE A 247 2.49 9.86 11.14
CA ILE A 247 1.89 11.15 10.83
C ILE A 247 2.99 12.14 10.44
N THR A 248 2.86 12.77 9.26
CA THR A 248 3.81 13.81 8.83
C THR A 248 3.46 15.17 9.41
N ALA A 249 4.44 16.07 9.47
CA ALA A 249 4.25 17.44 9.98
C ALA A 249 3.15 18.18 9.20
N GLU A 250 3.04 17.97 7.88
CA GLU A 250 2.03 18.58 7.02
C GLU A 250 0.62 18.08 7.30
N LYS A 251 0.47 16.80 7.69
CA LYS A 251 -0.82 16.23 8.10
C LYS A 251 -1.19 16.63 9.53
N TRP A 252 -0.19 16.75 10.41
CA TRP A 252 -0.40 17.14 11.81
C TRP A 252 -0.82 18.59 11.95
N LYS A 253 -0.13 19.48 11.23
CA LYS A 253 -0.30 20.92 11.31
C LYS A 253 -0.73 21.48 9.95
N VAL A 254 -1.97 21.92 9.86
CA VAL A 254 -2.54 22.52 8.63
C VAL A 254 -2.68 24.01 8.85
N THR A 255 -2.08 24.81 7.96
CA THR A 255 -2.21 26.27 7.99
C THR A 255 -3.01 26.71 6.75
N ASP A 256 -4.12 27.43 6.97
CA ASP A 256 -4.98 27.93 5.91
C ASP A 256 -4.38 29.14 5.17
N GLU A 257 -5.05 29.60 4.11
CA GLU A 257 -4.64 30.76 3.31
C GLU A 257 -4.59 32.07 4.13
N ASN A 258 -5.27 32.13 5.29
CA ASN A 258 -5.32 33.28 6.20
C ASN A 258 -4.22 33.20 7.29
N GLY A 259 -3.39 32.15 7.27
CA GLY A 259 -2.32 31.90 8.25
C GLY A 259 -2.83 31.29 9.56
N GLN A 260 -4.09 30.85 9.63
CA GLN A 260 -4.63 30.16 10.80
C GLN A 260 -4.16 28.69 10.80
N THR A 261 -3.53 28.29 11.90
CA THR A 261 -3.05 26.93 12.09
C THR A 261 -4.06 26.11 12.87
N THR A 262 -4.37 24.91 12.37
CA THR A 262 -5.22 23.90 13.01
C THR A 262 -4.50 22.56 13.13
N TYR A 263 -4.99 21.70 14.01
CA TYR A 263 -4.46 20.37 14.26
C TYR A 263 -5.58 19.33 14.10
N PRO A 264 -6.05 19.06 12.87
CA PRO A 264 -7.25 18.26 12.65
C PRO A 264 -7.14 16.81 13.15
N LEU A 265 -5.94 16.22 13.12
CA LEU A 265 -5.73 14.88 13.66
C LEU A 265 -5.78 14.85 15.18
N ARG A 266 -5.28 15.90 15.85
CA ARG A 266 -5.38 16.02 17.30
C ARG A 266 -6.83 16.10 17.76
N GLU A 267 -7.67 16.79 17.01
CA GLU A 267 -9.12 16.90 17.28
C GLU A 267 -9.83 15.54 17.14
N LYS A 268 -9.29 14.66 16.29
CA LYS A 268 -9.73 13.26 16.13
C LYS A 268 -9.11 12.30 17.16
N GLY A 269 -8.32 12.81 18.12
CA GLY A 269 -7.71 12.01 19.19
C GLY A 269 -6.39 11.32 18.81
N TYR A 270 -5.69 11.77 17.76
CA TYR A 270 -4.35 11.24 17.42
C TYR A 270 -3.26 11.91 18.25
N ASN A 271 -2.19 11.18 18.50
CA ASN A 271 -0.91 11.70 18.95
C ASN A 271 0.03 11.89 17.74
N MET A 272 1.08 12.70 17.89
CA MET A 272 2.02 12.98 16.78
C MET A 272 2.71 11.74 16.23
N ASN A 273 2.94 10.76 17.09
CA ASN A 273 3.69 9.54 16.75
C ASN A 273 2.78 8.38 16.31
N ASP A 274 1.47 8.59 16.24
CA ASP A 274 0.52 7.56 15.84
C ASP A 274 0.72 7.19 14.35
N MET A 275 0.36 5.94 14.05
CA MET A 275 0.32 5.44 12.69
C MET A 275 -1.03 5.78 12.06
N ILE A 276 -1.01 6.18 10.78
CA ILE A 276 -2.20 6.54 10.01
C ILE A 276 -2.13 5.95 8.61
N GLY A 277 -3.27 5.65 8.00
CA GLY A 277 -3.32 5.36 6.58
C GLY A 277 -2.79 6.55 5.75
N VAL A 278 -1.72 6.34 4.98
CA VAL A 278 -1.10 7.41 4.20
C VAL A 278 -1.49 7.38 2.73
N SER A 279 -1.92 6.24 2.21
CA SER A 279 -2.34 6.06 0.82
C SER A 279 -3.34 4.92 0.66
N GLY A 280 -4.00 4.83 -0.50
CA GLY A 280 -4.89 3.74 -0.88
C GLY A 280 -6.12 3.60 0.02
N LEU A 281 -6.65 2.38 0.12
CA LEU A 281 -7.80 2.05 0.97
C LEU A 281 -7.48 2.26 2.46
N GLU A 282 -6.24 2.01 2.87
CA GLU A 282 -5.78 2.31 4.24
C GLU A 282 -6.03 3.77 4.63
N ALA A 283 -5.84 4.71 3.69
CA ALA A 283 -6.08 6.13 3.95
C ALA A 283 -7.54 6.53 3.80
N VAL A 284 -8.24 5.94 2.83
CA VAL A 284 -9.65 6.29 2.54
C VAL A 284 -10.59 5.80 3.65
N TYR A 285 -10.31 4.61 4.18
CA TYR A 285 -11.10 3.99 5.24
C TYR A 285 -10.43 4.11 6.62
N GLU A 286 -9.61 5.14 6.82
CA GLU A 286 -8.92 5.39 8.08
C GLU A 286 -9.90 5.46 9.28
N ASP A 287 -11.01 6.17 9.12
CA ASP A 287 -12.00 6.36 10.19
C ASP A 287 -12.69 5.03 10.58
N GLU A 288 -12.79 4.06 9.65
CA GLU A 288 -13.33 2.72 9.89
C GLU A 288 -12.27 1.76 10.44
N LEU A 289 -11.06 1.82 9.88
CA LEU A 289 -9.99 0.89 10.19
C LEU A 289 -9.29 1.18 11.52
N ARG A 290 -9.20 2.44 11.97
CA ARG A 290 -8.39 2.83 13.13
C ARG A 290 -8.84 2.20 14.45
N GLY A 291 -10.14 2.07 14.70
CA GLY A 291 -10.67 1.71 16.02
C GLY A 291 -10.65 2.88 17.01
N ARG A 292 -10.84 2.58 18.29
CA ARG A 292 -10.84 3.55 19.39
C ARG A 292 -9.87 3.12 20.46
N ASP A 293 -8.88 3.96 20.72
CA ASP A 293 -7.86 3.70 21.72
C ASP A 293 -8.42 3.58 23.13
N GLY A 294 -7.84 2.69 23.92
CA GLY A 294 -8.10 2.55 25.33
C GLY A 294 -7.26 3.51 26.19
N VAL A 295 -7.55 3.53 27.48
CA VAL A 295 -6.80 4.30 28.47
C VAL A 295 -6.46 3.41 29.65
N GLU A 296 -5.16 3.26 29.92
CA GLU A 296 -4.64 2.67 31.14
C GLU A 296 -4.23 3.78 32.11
N THR A 297 -4.74 3.73 33.34
CA THR A 297 -4.43 4.68 34.38
C THR A 297 -3.46 4.05 35.38
N ILE A 298 -2.31 4.64 35.56
CA ILE A 298 -1.32 4.30 36.60
C ILE A 298 -1.45 5.33 37.71
N THR A 299 -1.85 4.88 38.90
CA THR A 299 -1.97 5.70 40.10
C THR A 299 -0.68 5.62 40.91
N ARG A 300 -0.03 6.76 41.14
CA ARG A 300 1.22 6.89 41.90
C ARG A 300 0.99 7.70 43.17
N SER A 301 1.54 7.25 44.28
CA SER A 301 1.52 7.99 45.55
C SER A 301 2.55 9.13 45.56
N SER A 302 2.41 10.05 46.51
CA SER A 302 3.28 11.24 46.63
C SER A 302 4.76 10.93 46.90
N ASP A 303 5.08 9.73 47.35
CA ASP A 303 6.44 9.19 47.57
C ASP A 303 6.95 8.38 46.34
N GLY A 304 6.20 8.42 45.26
CA GLY A 304 6.65 7.89 44.00
C GLY A 304 6.32 6.42 43.74
N VAL A 305 5.60 5.74 44.64
CA VAL A 305 5.26 4.32 44.50
C VAL A 305 4.01 4.14 43.69
N ILE A 306 3.99 3.18 42.75
CA ILE A 306 2.79 2.77 42.02
C ILE A 306 1.87 2.04 42.99
N VAL A 307 0.69 2.59 43.21
CA VAL A 307 -0.34 2.04 44.13
C VAL A 307 -1.47 1.32 43.41
N GLY A 308 -1.57 1.49 42.09
CA GLY A 308 -2.56 0.80 41.28
C GLY A 308 -2.38 1.06 39.79
N THR A 309 -2.79 0.06 39.00
CA THR A 309 -2.90 0.14 37.54
C THR A 309 -4.27 -0.40 37.15
N ALA A 310 -5.01 0.34 36.32
CA ALA A 310 -6.33 -0.06 35.89
C ALA A 310 -6.60 0.38 34.44
N MET A 311 -7.17 -0.52 33.64
CA MET A 311 -7.72 -0.17 32.34
C MET A 311 -9.02 0.62 32.56
N THR A 312 -8.99 1.93 32.37
CA THR A 312 -10.17 2.80 32.56
C THR A 312 -11.04 2.88 31.33
N THR A 313 -10.46 2.70 30.15
CA THR A 313 -11.19 2.53 28.88
C THR A 313 -10.58 1.36 28.14
N VAL A 314 -11.39 0.40 27.75
CA VAL A 314 -10.94 -0.76 26.96
C VAL A 314 -10.81 -0.33 25.50
N PRO A 315 -9.71 -0.65 24.80
CA PRO A 315 -9.60 -0.35 23.39
C PRO A 315 -10.61 -1.16 22.55
N GLU A 316 -11.21 -0.51 21.56
CA GLU A 316 -12.14 -1.13 20.62
C GLU A 316 -11.46 -1.25 19.25
N PRO A 317 -11.33 -2.46 18.68
CA PRO A 317 -10.69 -2.62 17.37
C PRO A 317 -11.47 -1.91 16.27
N GLY A 318 -10.76 -1.54 15.20
CA GLY A 318 -11.38 -0.98 14.01
C GLY A 318 -12.25 -2.01 13.27
N HIS A 319 -13.12 -1.52 12.40
CA HIS A 319 -14.01 -2.34 11.58
C HIS A 319 -13.24 -3.04 10.45
N THR A 320 -13.75 -4.21 10.03
CA THR A 320 -13.20 -4.95 8.90
C THR A 320 -13.74 -4.40 7.58
N VAL A 321 -12.83 -4.09 6.64
CA VAL A 321 -13.17 -3.67 5.27
C VAL A 321 -13.14 -4.88 4.36
N GLN A 322 -14.30 -5.30 3.86
CA GLN A 322 -14.42 -6.39 2.88
C GLN A 322 -14.36 -5.86 1.47
N LEU A 323 -13.44 -6.39 0.66
CA LEU A 323 -13.26 -6.02 -0.74
C LEU A 323 -14.17 -6.84 -1.67
N THR A 324 -14.31 -6.34 -2.90
CA THR A 324 -14.95 -7.06 -4.02
C THR A 324 -14.00 -8.04 -4.69
N ILE A 325 -12.69 -7.85 -4.52
CA ILE A 325 -11.62 -8.68 -5.08
C ILE A 325 -11.58 -10.04 -4.38
N ASP A 326 -11.44 -11.12 -5.14
CA ASP A 326 -11.04 -12.43 -4.65
C ASP A 326 -9.53 -12.61 -4.88
N SER A 327 -8.78 -12.93 -3.82
CA SER A 327 -7.32 -13.01 -3.86
C SER A 327 -6.79 -14.07 -4.83
N ALA A 328 -7.48 -15.22 -4.95
CA ALA A 328 -7.10 -16.28 -5.90
C ALA A 328 -7.31 -15.82 -7.35
N PHE A 329 -8.41 -15.12 -7.61
CA PHE A 329 -8.68 -14.58 -8.93
C PHE A 329 -7.71 -13.46 -9.29
N GLN A 330 -7.39 -12.56 -8.36
CA GLN A 330 -6.38 -11.52 -8.56
C GLN A 330 -5.02 -12.15 -8.93
N GLN A 331 -4.56 -13.13 -8.16
CA GLN A 331 -3.30 -13.84 -8.42
C GLN A 331 -3.30 -14.52 -9.79
N ALA A 332 -4.41 -15.12 -10.19
CA ALA A 332 -4.54 -15.75 -11.52
C ALA A 332 -4.45 -14.70 -12.64
N VAL A 333 -5.05 -13.51 -12.46
CA VAL A 333 -4.96 -12.41 -13.43
C VAL A 333 -3.54 -11.84 -13.50
N ASP A 334 -2.85 -11.68 -12.37
CA ASP A 334 -1.45 -11.22 -12.32
C ASP A 334 -0.52 -12.18 -13.07
N LYS A 335 -0.65 -13.48 -12.83
CA LYS A 335 0.09 -14.53 -13.55
C LYS A 335 -0.22 -14.55 -15.05
N ALA A 336 -1.49 -14.39 -15.41
CA ALA A 336 -1.90 -14.35 -16.81
C ALA A 336 -1.29 -13.13 -17.54
N LEU A 337 -1.25 -11.97 -16.89
CA LEU A 337 -0.62 -10.76 -17.44
C LEU A 337 0.90 -10.95 -17.63
N ALA A 338 1.60 -11.43 -16.60
CA ALA A 338 3.04 -11.70 -16.65
C ALA A 338 3.38 -12.69 -17.76
N LYS A 339 2.70 -13.84 -17.82
CA LYS A 339 2.81 -14.87 -18.86
C LYS A 339 2.58 -14.31 -20.27
N ASN A 340 1.59 -13.44 -20.43
CA ASN A 340 1.31 -12.84 -21.73
C ASN A 340 2.40 -11.86 -22.17
N ILE A 341 2.95 -11.06 -21.26
CA ILE A 341 4.08 -10.16 -21.53
C ILE A 341 5.31 -10.97 -21.96
N GLU A 342 5.60 -12.06 -21.27
CA GLU A 342 6.70 -12.97 -21.62
C GLU A 342 6.48 -13.62 -23.00
N MET A 343 5.28 -14.12 -23.28
CA MET A 343 4.91 -14.67 -24.58
C MET A 343 5.07 -13.63 -25.71
N ILE A 344 4.68 -12.37 -25.47
CA ILE A 344 4.87 -11.29 -26.45
C ILE A 344 6.37 -11.08 -26.73
N ASN A 345 7.20 -11.09 -25.70
CA ASN A 345 8.64 -10.89 -25.85
C ASN A 345 9.34 -12.07 -26.56
N SER A 346 8.99 -13.30 -26.20
CA SER A 346 9.58 -14.49 -26.79
C SER A 346 9.12 -14.75 -28.23
N THR A 347 7.87 -14.39 -28.58
CA THR A 347 7.30 -14.73 -29.87
C THR A 347 7.40 -13.59 -30.90
N TYR A 348 7.11 -12.34 -30.45
CA TYR A 348 6.92 -11.21 -31.39
C TYR A 348 8.00 -10.15 -31.30
N ASN A 349 8.62 -9.97 -30.15
CA ASN A 349 9.63 -8.94 -29.89
C ASN A 349 11.07 -9.48 -29.89
N THR A 350 11.29 -10.67 -30.45
CA THR A 350 12.62 -11.22 -30.66
C THR A 350 13.42 -10.29 -31.59
N GLY A 351 14.56 -9.79 -31.13
CA GLY A 351 15.37 -8.81 -31.89
C GLY A 351 14.88 -7.36 -31.86
N SER A 352 13.78 -7.05 -31.16
CA SER A 352 13.37 -5.66 -30.92
C SER A 352 14.24 -5.00 -29.86
N SER A 353 14.57 -3.72 -30.06
CA SER A 353 15.25 -2.89 -29.03
C SER A 353 14.35 -2.52 -27.86
N ALA A 354 13.03 -2.50 -28.07
CA ALA A 354 12.05 -2.32 -26.98
C ALA A 354 11.30 -3.64 -26.73
N LYS A 355 11.22 -4.00 -25.46
CA LYS A 355 10.48 -5.16 -24.96
C LYS A 355 9.18 -4.71 -24.31
N ALA A 356 8.17 -5.55 -24.34
CA ALA A 356 7.02 -5.39 -23.47
C ALA A 356 7.52 -5.63 -22.03
N ALA A 357 7.43 -4.61 -21.20
CA ALA A 357 8.01 -4.65 -19.84
C ALA A 357 7.01 -4.22 -18.78
N ALA A 358 5.84 -3.70 -19.19
CA ALA A 358 4.85 -3.18 -18.27
C ALA A 358 3.44 -3.32 -18.85
N GLY A 359 2.45 -3.43 -17.97
CA GLY A 359 1.06 -3.51 -18.37
C GLY A 359 0.11 -3.45 -17.19
N ALA A 360 -1.18 -3.41 -17.49
CA ALA A 360 -2.26 -3.47 -16.51
C ALA A 360 -3.50 -4.13 -17.09
N VAL A 361 -4.23 -4.80 -16.21
CA VAL A 361 -5.55 -5.39 -16.48
C VAL A 361 -6.50 -4.97 -15.37
N VAL A 362 -7.69 -4.51 -15.73
CA VAL A 362 -8.79 -4.33 -14.78
C VAL A 362 -9.95 -5.20 -15.24
N VAL A 363 -10.50 -5.97 -14.31
CA VAL A 363 -11.69 -6.81 -14.51
C VAL A 363 -12.78 -6.32 -13.58
N ILE A 364 -13.96 -6.04 -14.11
CA ILE A 364 -15.12 -5.61 -13.32
C ILE A 364 -16.31 -6.54 -13.54
N SER A 365 -17.18 -6.63 -12.55
CA SER A 365 -18.51 -7.20 -12.68
C SER A 365 -19.39 -6.25 -13.49
N THR A 366 -20.11 -6.80 -14.47
CA THR A 366 -21.10 -6.03 -15.25
C THR A 366 -22.38 -5.78 -14.48
N LYS A 367 -22.63 -6.51 -13.40
CA LYS A 367 -23.91 -6.46 -12.66
C LYS A 367 -24.01 -5.25 -11.73
N ASP A 368 -22.88 -4.80 -11.17
CA ASP A 368 -22.84 -3.78 -10.13
C ASP A 368 -21.63 -2.81 -10.22
N GLY A 369 -20.67 -3.07 -11.12
CA GLY A 369 -19.46 -2.27 -11.25
C GLY A 369 -18.34 -2.62 -10.27
N SER A 370 -18.49 -3.66 -9.44
CA SER A 370 -17.44 -4.11 -8.52
C SER A 370 -16.17 -4.53 -9.27
N VAL A 371 -15.01 -4.14 -8.75
CA VAL A 371 -13.70 -4.54 -9.28
C VAL A 371 -13.39 -5.94 -8.77
N LEU A 372 -13.21 -6.89 -9.70
CA LEU A 372 -12.89 -8.27 -9.39
C LEU A 372 -11.38 -8.54 -9.41
N ALA A 373 -10.64 -7.78 -10.24
CA ALA A 373 -9.18 -7.79 -10.27
C ALA A 373 -8.65 -6.46 -10.82
N ALA A 374 -7.48 -6.02 -10.29
CA ALA A 374 -6.76 -4.83 -10.74
C ALA A 374 -5.24 -5.11 -10.77
N SER A 375 -4.79 -5.73 -11.85
CA SER A 375 -3.42 -6.18 -12.04
C SER A 375 -2.52 -5.06 -12.56
N ASN A 376 -1.31 -4.97 -12.01
CA ASN A 376 -0.24 -4.11 -12.47
C ASN A 376 1.03 -4.95 -12.69
N TYR A 377 1.76 -4.70 -13.76
CA TYR A 377 3.05 -5.33 -14.02
C TYR A 377 4.06 -4.26 -14.50
N PRO A 378 5.32 -4.20 -13.96
CA PRO A 378 5.71 -4.95 -12.76
C PRO A 378 4.92 -4.53 -11.52
N ASN A 379 4.93 -5.38 -10.51
CA ASN A 379 4.30 -5.19 -9.21
C ASN A 379 5.38 -5.08 -8.11
N TYR A 380 5.00 -4.84 -6.86
CA TYR A 380 5.90 -4.82 -5.71
C TYR A 380 5.25 -5.49 -4.50
N ASP A 381 6.07 -5.96 -3.55
CA ASP A 381 5.60 -6.48 -2.27
C ASP A 381 5.46 -5.33 -1.26
N GLN A 382 4.26 -5.18 -0.71
CA GLN A 382 3.93 -4.16 0.27
C GLN A 382 4.73 -4.31 1.58
N ASN A 383 5.02 -5.53 2.01
CA ASN A 383 5.80 -5.78 3.21
C ASN A 383 7.26 -5.31 3.06
N LEU A 384 7.80 -5.36 1.85
CA LEU A 384 9.17 -4.94 1.53
C LEU A 384 9.27 -3.45 1.17
N PHE A 385 8.14 -2.73 1.11
CA PHE A 385 8.13 -1.33 0.67
C PHE A 385 9.09 -0.42 1.47
N ALA A 386 9.13 -0.57 2.79
CA ALA A 386 9.96 0.28 3.64
C ALA A 386 11.47 0.03 3.43
N THR A 387 11.87 -1.22 3.22
CA THR A 387 13.26 -1.64 3.06
C THR A 387 13.77 -1.52 1.62
N GLN A 388 12.91 -1.73 0.62
CA GLN A 388 13.27 -1.74 -0.80
C GLN A 388 12.76 -0.51 -1.57
N TYR A 389 12.31 0.54 -0.91
CA TYR A 389 11.79 1.74 -1.58
C TYR A 389 12.76 2.35 -2.59
N SER A 390 14.04 2.43 -2.24
CA SER A 390 15.08 2.96 -3.13
C SER A 390 15.24 2.13 -4.40
N GLU A 391 15.15 0.80 -4.30
CA GLU A 391 15.20 -0.12 -5.44
C GLU A 391 13.97 0.05 -6.32
N TYR A 392 12.76 -0.01 -5.73
CA TYR A 392 11.50 0.15 -6.46
C TYR A 392 11.40 1.52 -7.16
N SER A 393 11.90 2.59 -6.52
CA SER A 393 11.85 3.94 -7.10
C SER A 393 12.87 4.17 -8.21
N ALA A 394 13.98 3.43 -8.21
CA ALA A 394 15.01 3.48 -9.24
C ALA A 394 14.75 2.51 -10.42
N ASP A 395 13.83 1.57 -10.27
CA ASP A 395 13.52 0.57 -11.31
C ASP A 395 12.88 1.24 -12.54
N PRO A 396 13.51 1.11 -13.73
CA PRO A 396 12.95 1.63 -14.99
C PRO A 396 11.56 1.06 -15.34
N GLY A 397 11.20 -0.09 -14.78
CA GLY A 397 9.88 -0.71 -14.91
C GLY A 397 8.78 0.05 -14.17
N LEU A 398 9.14 0.95 -13.25
CA LEU A 398 8.24 1.76 -12.43
C LEU A 398 7.21 0.88 -11.68
N PRO A 399 7.63 -0.05 -10.83
CA PRO A 399 6.71 -0.95 -10.11
C PRO A 399 5.73 -0.18 -9.19
N LEU A 400 6.12 0.99 -8.69
CA LEU A 400 5.26 1.82 -7.82
C LEU A 400 4.15 2.58 -8.57
N LEU A 401 4.16 2.58 -9.91
CA LEU A 401 3.13 3.26 -10.70
C LEU A 401 1.85 2.41 -10.75
N ASN A 402 0.76 2.92 -10.21
CA ASN A 402 -0.57 2.31 -10.36
C ASN A 402 -1.07 2.48 -11.81
N ARG A 403 -0.64 1.59 -12.71
CA ARG A 403 -1.03 1.64 -14.13
C ARG A 403 -2.51 1.40 -14.33
N ALA A 404 -3.11 0.54 -13.51
CA ALA A 404 -4.52 0.19 -13.60
C ALA A 404 -5.45 1.39 -13.42
N LEU A 405 -5.12 2.29 -12.48
CA LEU A 405 -5.97 3.43 -12.12
C LEU A 405 -5.41 4.79 -12.58
N GLN A 406 -4.10 4.92 -12.76
CA GLN A 406 -3.43 6.21 -13.03
C GLN A 406 -2.64 6.24 -14.35
N GLY A 407 -2.35 5.08 -14.94
CA GLY A 407 -1.69 5.01 -16.24
C GLY A 407 -2.58 5.60 -17.34
N LEU A 408 -2.06 6.60 -18.08
CA LEU A 408 -2.78 7.29 -19.14
C LEU A 408 -2.32 6.82 -20.52
N TYR A 409 -3.22 6.18 -21.26
CA TYR A 409 -2.90 5.56 -22.53
C TYR A 409 -3.87 6.00 -23.63
N THR A 410 -3.34 6.25 -24.81
CA THR A 410 -4.13 6.49 -26.03
C THR A 410 -4.92 5.21 -26.38
N PRO A 411 -6.27 5.24 -26.42
CA PRO A 411 -7.07 4.01 -26.56
C PRO A 411 -6.97 3.38 -27.97
N GLY A 412 -6.68 4.17 -29.00
CA GLY A 412 -6.68 3.70 -30.36
C GLY A 412 -8.04 3.08 -30.74
N SER A 413 -8.01 2.01 -31.53
CA SER A 413 -9.24 1.39 -32.05
C SER A 413 -10.21 0.82 -31.01
N THR A 414 -9.84 0.75 -29.72
CA THR A 414 -10.80 0.39 -28.64
C THR A 414 -11.85 1.47 -28.43
N PHE A 415 -11.62 2.71 -28.91
CA PHE A 415 -12.57 3.83 -28.85
C PHE A 415 -13.69 3.74 -29.89
N LYS A 416 -13.49 2.97 -30.97
CA LYS A 416 -14.44 2.89 -32.10
C LYS A 416 -15.86 2.43 -31.75
N PRO A 417 -16.09 1.46 -30.86
CA PRO A 417 -17.44 1.12 -30.41
C PRO A 417 -18.20 2.30 -29.81
N ALA A 418 -17.54 3.20 -29.04
CA ALA A 418 -18.18 4.40 -28.52
C ALA A 418 -18.63 5.36 -29.60
N VAL A 419 -17.78 5.57 -30.63
CA VAL A 419 -18.14 6.37 -31.82
C VAL A 419 -19.29 5.74 -32.60
N ALA A 420 -19.31 4.39 -32.69
CA ALA A 420 -20.41 3.67 -33.36
C ALA A 420 -21.73 3.84 -32.60
N VAL A 421 -21.75 3.68 -31.28
CA VAL A 421 -22.92 3.93 -30.45
C VAL A 421 -23.45 5.34 -30.66
N ALA A 422 -22.56 6.34 -30.53
CA ALA A 422 -22.93 7.75 -30.71
C ALA A 422 -23.54 8.03 -32.11
N ALA A 423 -22.92 7.49 -33.16
CA ALA A 423 -23.38 7.70 -34.51
C ALA A 423 -24.73 7.01 -34.83
N LEU A 424 -24.94 5.82 -34.29
CA LEU A 424 -26.22 5.06 -34.43
C LEU A 424 -27.33 5.75 -33.64
N ASP A 425 -27.10 6.06 -32.37
CA ASP A 425 -28.12 6.65 -31.51
C ASP A 425 -28.48 8.09 -31.92
N ALA A 426 -27.51 8.87 -32.38
CA ALA A 426 -27.75 10.20 -32.97
C ALA A 426 -28.37 10.15 -34.40
N GLY A 427 -28.61 8.97 -34.96
CA GLY A 427 -29.19 8.79 -36.28
C GLY A 427 -28.33 9.23 -37.45
N VAL A 428 -27.01 9.45 -37.22
CA VAL A 428 -26.06 9.78 -38.30
C VAL A 428 -25.86 8.62 -39.26
N ILE A 429 -25.91 7.41 -38.72
CA ILE A 429 -25.91 6.14 -39.45
C ILE A 429 -26.99 5.22 -38.92
N ASN A 430 -27.31 4.19 -39.69
CA ASN A 430 -28.17 3.07 -39.31
C ASN A 430 -27.55 1.75 -39.80
N ARG A 431 -28.20 0.61 -39.55
CA ARG A 431 -27.70 -0.72 -39.94
C ARG A 431 -27.40 -0.91 -41.42
N TYR A 432 -28.00 -0.11 -42.31
CA TYR A 432 -27.83 -0.18 -43.76
C TYR A 432 -26.81 0.86 -44.28
N SER A 433 -26.34 1.75 -43.42
CA SER A 433 -25.40 2.77 -43.82
C SER A 433 -24.04 2.15 -44.11
N THR A 434 -23.44 2.52 -45.24
CA THR A 434 -22.14 2.00 -45.67
C THR A 434 -21.17 3.16 -46.02
N VAL A 435 -19.87 2.93 -45.83
CA VAL A 435 -18.80 3.78 -46.29
C VAL A 435 -17.87 2.97 -47.19
N TYR A 436 -17.47 3.53 -48.33
CA TYR A 436 -16.59 2.84 -49.28
C TYR A 436 -15.12 2.91 -48.81
N CYS A 437 -14.51 1.77 -48.52
CA CYS A 437 -13.13 1.65 -48.12
C CYS A 437 -12.24 1.20 -49.29
N ASN A 438 -11.39 2.07 -49.79
CA ASN A 438 -10.34 1.77 -50.76
C ASN A 438 -8.92 1.82 -50.18
N GLY A 439 -8.80 1.96 -48.85
CA GLY A 439 -7.55 2.01 -48.14
C GLY A 439 -6.99 3.41 -47.85
N VAL A 440 -7.56 4.48 -48.45
CA VAL A 440 -7.14 5.86 -48.24
C VAL A 440 -8.37 6.75 -48.06
N TYR A 441 -8.39 7.57 -47.00
CA TYR A 441 -9.47 8.56 -46.80
C TYR A 441 -9.12 9.84 -47.59
N THR A 442 -9.98 10.20 -48.54
CA THR A 442 -9.73 11.23 -49.52
C THR A 442 -10.61 12.47 -49.39
N TYR A 443 -11.30 12.63 -48.28
CA TYR A 443 -12.19 13.78 -48.06
C TYR A 443 -11.44 15.11 -48.01
N TYR A 444 -10.21 15.11 -47.43
CA TYR A 444 -9.38 16.29 -47.38
C TYR A 444 -8.31 16.27 -48.50
N ASP A 445 -8.00 17.43 -49.08
CA ASP A 445 -6.99 17.51 -50.15
C ASP A 445 -5.57 17.25 -49.65
N THR A 446 -5.24 17.77 -48.48
CA THR A 446 -3.86 17.78 -47.93
C THR A 446 -3.63 16.67 -46.88
N TYR A 447 -4.69 16.12 -46.27
CA TYR A 447 -4.61 15.09 -45.25
C TYR A 447 -5.32 13.81 -45.70
N ARG A 448 -4.53 12.79 -46.03
CA ARG A 448 -5.02 11.53 -46.59
C ARG A 448 -4.63 10.31 -45.70
N PRO A 449 -5.26 10.14 -44.52
CA PRO A 449 -4.94 9.07 -43.64
C PRO A 449 -5.36 7.70 -44.24
N LYS A 450 -4.61 6.63 -43.82
CA LYS A 450 -4.74 5.30 -44.41
C LYS A 450 -5.52 4.39 -43.48
N CYS A 451 -6.23 3.44 -44.08
CA CYS A 451 -6.74 2.26 -43.39
C CYS A 451 -5.63 1.20 -43.28
N THR A 452 -5.45 0.61 -42.12
CA THR A 452 -4.69 -0.62 -41.97
C THR A 452 -5.47 -1.73 -42.65
N ARG A 453 -4.93 -2.35 -43.70
CA ARG A 453 -5.62 -3.40 -44.42
C ARG A 453 -5.74 -4.67 -43.58
N HIS A 454 -6.98 -5.07 -43.29
CA HIS A 454 -7.30 -6.31 -42.58
C HIS A 454 -8.41 -7.09 -43.31
N GLY A 455 -8.18 -7.45 -44.59
CA GLY A 455 -9.08 -8.33 -45.30
C GLY A 455 -10.44 -7.75 -45.73
N HIS A 456 -10.60 -6.41 -45.73
CA HIS A 456 -11.85 -5.75 -46.17
C HIS A 456 -11.60 -4.69 -47.24
N SER A 457 -12.55 -4.50 -48.11
CA SER A 457 -12.63 -3.44 -49.12
C SER A 457 -14.04 -3.29 -49.64
N GLY A 458 -14.33 -2.15 -50.29
CA GLY A 458 -15.68 -1.89 -50.83
C GLY A 458 -16.61 -1.20 -49.84
N ASN A 459 -17.89 -1.42 -49.96
CA ASN A 459 -18.91 -0.84 -49.04
C ASN A 459 -18.90 -1.59 -47.70
N ILE A 460 -18.59 -0.87 -46.65
CA ILE A 460 -18.39 -1.38 -45.28
C ILE A 460 -19.51 -0.81 -44.40
N ASP A 461 -20.31 -1.68 -43.76
CA ASP A 461 -21.29 -1.33 -42.73
C ASP A 461 -20.64 -1.26 -41.34
N VAL A 462 -21.42 -0.87 -40.33
CA VAL A 462 -20.90 -0.66 -38.94
C VAL A 462 -20.40 -1.96 -38.31
N ILE A 463 -21.04 -3.11 -38.52
CA ILE A 463 -20.65 -4.42 -38.01
C ILE A 463 -19.30 -4.82 -38.59
N THR A 464 -19.19 -4.76 -39.91
CA THR A 464 -17.93 -5.04 -40.63
C THR A 464 -16.83 -4.06 -40.29
N ALA A 465 -17.16 -2.78 -40.07
CA ALA A 465 -16.21 -1.75 -39.67
C ALA A 465 -15.62 -2.00 -38.26
N ILE A 466 -16.42 -2.46 -37.32
CA ILE A 466 -15.94 -2.83 -35.97
C ILE A 466 -15.10 -4.11 -36.10
N LYS A 467 -15.59 -5.16 -36.75
CA LYS A 467 -14.90 -6.45 -36.94
C LYS A 467 -13.48 -6.26 -37.50
N TRP A 468 -13.39 -5.57 -38.60
CA TRP A 468 -12.10 -5.35 -39.30
C TRP A 468 -11.37 -4.07 -38.88
N SER A 469 -11.90 -3.36 -37.88
CA SER A 469 -11.32 -2.10 -37.38
C SER A 469 -11.08 -1.06 -38.50
N CYS A 470 -12.04 -0.88 -39.43
CA CYS A 470 -11.90 -0.03 -40.59
C CYS A 470 -11.73 1.45 -40.19
N ASN A 471 -10.54 2.02 -40.42
CA ASN A 471 -10.30 3.43 -40.11
C ASN A 471 -11.12 4.35 -41.03
N ILE A 472 -11.29 4.01 -42.34
CA ILE A 472 -11.99 4.86 -43.28
C ILE A 472 -13.45 5.05 -42.88
N PHE A 473 -14.11 3.99 -42.41
CA PHE A 473 -15.45 4.07 -41.89
C PHE A 473 -15.53 5.06 -40.72
N PHE A 474 -14.65 4.91 -39.74
CA PHE A 474 -14.68 5.74 -38.54
C PHE A 474 -14.18 7.16 -38.78
N TYR A 475 -13.32 7.40 -39.75
CA TYR A 475 -12.98 8.76 -40.19
C TYR A 475 -14.22 9.48 -40.76
N ASP A 476 -14.97 8.82 -41.64
CA ASP A 476 -16.14 9.44 -42.25
C ASP A 476 -17.28 9.62 -41.27
N VAL A 477 -17.61 8.55 -40.53
CA VAL A 477 -18.69 8.56 -39.52
C VAL A 477 -18.38 9.54 -38.41
N GLY A 478 -17.13 9.53 -37.86
CA GLY A 478 -16.72 10.47 -36.80
C GLY A 478 -16.79 11.92 -37.23
N ARG A 479 -16.32 12.22 -38.45
CA ARG A 479 -16.46 13.58 -39.04
C ARG A 479 -17.92 14.03 -39.14
N ARG A 480 -18.83 13.12 -39.53
CA ARG A 480 -20.26 13.42 -39.65
C ARG A 480 -20.97 13.53 -38.31
N THR A 481 -20.57 12.72 -37.34
CA THR A 481 -21.09 12.73 -35.96
C THR A 481 -20.56 13.92 -35.15
N THR A 482 -19.32 14.33 -35.39
CA THR A 482 -18.54 15.34 -34.70
C THR A 482 -18.09 14.93 -33.29
N SER A 483 -16.94 15.49 -32.85
CA SER A 483 -16.38 15.20 -31.52
C SER A 483 -17.31 15.60 -30.38
N ASP A 484 -18.01 16.72 -30.49
CA ASP A 484 -18.95 17.16 -29.46
C ASP A 484 -20.02 16.09 -29.13
N VAL A 485 -20.46 15.35 -30.15
CA VAL A 485 -21.46 14.29 -29.97
C VAL A 485 -20.83 13.02 -29.45
N TYR A 486 -19.83 12.46 -30.14
CA TYR A 486 -19.28 11.17 -29.69
C TYR A 486 -18.51 11.27 -28.38
N ASP A 487 -17.94 12.41 -28.00
CA ASP A 487 -17.32 12.63 -26.70
C ASP A 487 -18.37 12.66 -25.58
N ALA A 488 -19.55 13.25 -25.81
CA ALA A 488 -20.66 13.21 -24.85
C ALA A 488 -21.09 11.76 -24.51
N TYR A 489 -21.12 10.88 -25.52
CA TYR A 489 -21.37 9.46 -25.31
C TYR A 489 -20.20 8.75 -24.62
N ALA A 490 -18.97 9.06 -24.99
CA ALA A 490 -17.77 8.50 -24.37
C ALA A 490 -17.68 8.85 -22.88
N TYR A 491 -18.01 10.08 -22.49
CA TYR A 491 -18.11 10.48 -21.08
C TYR A 491 -19.17 9.68 -20.31
N LYS A 492 -20.35 9.50 -20.91
CA LYS A 492 -21.41 8.65 -20.30
C LYS A 492 -20.96 7.20 -20.14
N MET A 493 -20.08 6.71 -21.01
CA MET A 493 -19.50 5.37 -20.92
C MET A 493 -18.31 5.27 -19.94
N GLY A 494 -17.91 6.36 -19.29
CA GLY A 494 -16.83 6.39 -18.32
C GLY A 494 -15.44 6.72 -18.89
N LEU A 495 -15.31 7.08 -20.17
CA LEU A 495 -14.05 7.50 -20.77
C LEU A 495 -13.81 8.99 -20.54
N GLY A 496 -12.63 9.38 -20.08
CA GLY A 496 -12.26 10.79 -19.81
C GLY A 496 -12.93 11.40 -18.58
N VAL A 497 -13.52 10.59 -17.71
CA VAL A 497 -14.13 10.96 -16.41
C VAL A 497 -13.71 9.96 -15.34
N ARG A 498 -13.85 10.33 -14.07
CA ARG A 498 -13.64 9.37 -12.97
C ARG A 498 -14.67 8.26 -13.02
N THR A 499 -14.24 7.05 -12.70
CA THR A 499 -15.10 5.85 -12.68
C THR A 499 -15.85 5.71 -11.36
N GLY A 500 -15.32 6.35 -10.30
CA GLY A 500 -15.92 6.40 -8.97
C GLY A 500 -15.28 5.45 -7.95
N VAL A 501 -14.14 4.83 -8.28
CA VAL A 501 -13.37 4.04 -7.31
C VAL A 501 -12.95 4.90 -6.12
N GLU A 502 -12.87 4.29 -4.94
CA GLU A 502 -12.63 4.96 -3.67
C GLU A 502 -11.25 5.58 -3.56
N VAL A 503 -10.27 4.99 -4.26
CA VAL A 503 -8.87 5.43 -4.23
C VAL A 503 -8.56 6.39 -5.37
N ASN A 504 -7.40 7.03 -5.32
CA ASN A 504 -7.02 8.02 -6.32
C ASN A 504 -6.88 7.41 -7.72
N GLU A 505 -7.64 7.94 -8.67
CA GLU A 505 -7.61 7.59 -10.10
C GLU A 505 -7.36 8.83 -10.98
N ALA A 506 -6.71 8.61 -12.12
CA ALA A 506 -6.53 9.66 -13.11
C ALA A 506 -7.81 9.84 -13.95
N THR A 507 -8.19 11.09 -14.20
CA THR A 507 -9.42 11.40 -14.93
C THR A 507 -9.32 11.06 -16.43
N GLY A 508 -8.11 10.98 -17.00
CA GLY A 508 -7.97 10.92 -18.45
C GLY A 508 -8.43 12.20 -19.14
N ARG A 509 -8.53 12.18 -20.45
CA ARG A 509 -9.15 13.26 -21.23
C ARG A 509 -9.49 12.79 -22.64
N LEU A 510 -10.46 13.44 -23.26
CA LEU A 510 -10.78 13.26 -24.69
C LEU A 510 -10.23 14.44 -25.52
N THR A 511 -10.08 14.24 -26.81
CA THR A 511 -9.70 15.28 -27.76
C THR A 511 -10.89 16.18 -28.01
N THR A 512 -10.81 17.45 -27.69
CA THR A 512 -11.92 18.41 -27.83
C THR A 512 -11.56 19.57 -28.76
N LYS A 513 -12.55 20.30 -29.23
CA LYS A 513 -12.35 21.53 -30.00
C LYS A 513 -11.64 22.64 -29.23
N ASN A 514 -11.57 22.54 -27.90
CA ASN A 514 -10.89 23.49 -27.03
C ASN A 514 -9.38 23.20 -26.88
N ASP A 515 -8.90 22.09 -27.44
CA ASP A 515 -7.48 21.76 -27.41
C ASP A 515 -6.68 22.79 -28.22
N SER A 516 -5.60 23.30 -27.69
CA SER A 516 -4.77 24.38 -28.33
C SER A 516 -4.20 23.97 -29.68
N ASN A 517 -4.04 22.68 -29.94
CA ASN A 517 -3.55 22.09 -31.18
C ASN A 517 -4.69 21.52 -32.05
N TYR A 518 -5.96 21.90 -31.78
CA TYR A 518 -7.10 21.36 -32.51
C TYR A 518 -7.05 21.74 -34.01
N THR A 519 -7.30 20.75 -34.84
CA THR A 519 -7.45 20.85 -36.29
C THR A 519 -8.48 19.88 -36.80
N ALA A 520 -9.06 20.07 -37.97
CA ALA A 520 -9.98 19.10 -38.55
C ALA A 520 -9.35 17.69 -38.75
N SER A 521 -8.04 17.62 -38.94
CA SER A 521 -7.33 16.35 -39.03
C SER A 521 -7.21 15.65 -37.65
N LEU A 522 -7.10 16.43 -36.56
CA LEU A 522 -7.07 15.92 -35.20
C LEU A 522 -8.44 15.35 -34.81
N ASP A 523 -9.54 16.01 -35.19
CA ASP A 523 -10.91 15.55 -34.98
C ASP A 523 -11.15 14.18 -35.63
N VAL A 524 -10.71 14.00 -36.88
CA VAL A 524 -10.80 12.71 -37.59
C VAL A 524 -9.95 11.62 -36.91
N GLN A 525 -8.77 11.96 -36.38
CA GLN A 525 -7.96 11.02 -35.64
C GLN A 525 -8.58 10.65 -34.29
N ALA A 526 -9.23 11.60 -33.61
CA ALA A 526 -9.94 11.36 -32.36
C ALA A 526 -11.04 10.28 -32.51
N ALA A 527 -11.74 10.27 -33.63
CA ALA A 527 -12.76 9.26 -33.93
C ALA A 527 -12.26 7.80 -33.99
N ILE A 528 -10.94 7.60 -34.09
CA ILE A 528 -10.30 6.29 -33.99
C ILE A 528 -9.48 6.13 -32.68
N GLY A 529 -9.74 7.00 -31.71
CA GLY A 529 -9.08 6.99 -30.41
C GLY A 529 -7.62 7.40 -30.43
N GLN A 530 -7.22 8.24 -31.39
CA GLN A 530 -5.89 8.86 -31.47
C GLN A 530 -5.98 10.35 -31.10
N GLY A 531 -4.95 11.12 -31.35
CA GLY A 531 -4.90 12.54 -31.00
C GLY A 531 -4.52 12.76 -29.54
N ASN A 532 -5.24 13.64 -28.85
CA ASN A 532 -4.98 13.98 -27.45
C ASN A 532 -5.75 13.10 -26.44
N THR A 533 -6.54 12.14 -26.93
CA THR A 533 -7.35 11.23 -26.09
C THR A 533 -6.44 10.27 -25.35
N VAL A 534 -6.56 10.27 -24.01
CA VAL A 534 -5.89 9.33 -23.11
C VAL A 534 -6.86 8.87 -22.03
N VAL A 535 -6.84 7.57 -21.72
CA VAL A 535 -7.73 6.92 -20.77
C VAL A 535 -6.94 5.93 -19.91
N THR A 536 -7.51 5.52 -18.77
CA THR A 536 -6.93 4.52 -17.88
C THR A 536 -7.49 3.11 -18.17
N PRO A 537 -6.79 2.03 -17.75
CA PRO A 537 -7.33 0.67 -17.83
C PRO A 537 -8.66 0.49 -17.10
N VAL A 538 -8.86 1.11 -15.92
CA VAL A 538 -10.15 1.06 -15.22
C VAL A 538 -11.28 1.73 -16.02
N GLN A 539 -10.99 2.85 -16.70
CA GLN A 539 -11.96 3.46 -17.61
C GLN A 539 -12.28 2.55 -18.79
N LEU A 540 -11.31 1.83 -19.35
CA LEU A 540 -11.55 0.85 -20.42
C LEU A 540 -12.43 -0.31 -19.95
N ALA A 541 -12.23 -0.81 -18.74
CA ALA A 541 -13.07 -1.86 -18.14
C ALA A 541 -14.50 -1.35 -17.89
N THR A 542 -14.65 -0.16 -17.29
CA THR A 542 -15.96 0.47 -17.04
C THR A 542 -16.71 0.71 -18.34
N TYR A 543 -16.02 1.19 -19.37
CA TYR A 543 -16.55 1.37 -20.71
C TYR A 543 -17.01 0.05 -21.34
N ALA A 544 -16.20 -1.03 -21.23
CA ALA A 544 -16.58 -2.36 -21.71
C ALA A 544 -17.83 -2.87 -20.99
N GLY A 545 -17.92 -2.66 -19.66
CA GLY A 545 -19.10 -2.97 -18.85
C GLY A 545 -20.33 -2.20 -19.28
N THR A 546 -20.18 -0.91 -19.60
CA THR A 546 -21.29 -0.08 -20.11
C THR A 546 -21.80 -0.57 -21.48
N LEU A 547 -20.90 -1.01 -22.37
CA LEU A 547 -21.30 -1.64 -23.63
C LEU A 547 -22.05 -2.95 -23.40
N ALA A 548 -21.56 -3.79 -22.48
CA ALA A 548 -22.19 -5.05 -22.09
C ALA A 548 -23.61 -4.84 -21.53
N ASN A 549 -23.79 -3.79 -20.72
CA ASN A 549 -25.05 -3.41 -20.08
C ASN A 549 -25.95 -2.51 -20.95
N ARG A 550 -25.70 -2.48 -22.27
CA ARG A 550 -26.54 -1.73 -23.22
C ARG A 550 -26.70 -0.26 -22.83
N GLY A 551 -25.63 0.37 -22.34
CA GLY A 551 -25.59 1.79 -22.03
C GLY A 551 -25.76 2.14 -20.54
N ILE A 552 -25.96 1.20 -19.65
CA ILE A 552 -26.02 1.45 -18.20
C ILE A 552 -24.58 1.40 -17.65
N ARG A 553 -24.12 2.52 -17.07
CA ARG A 553 -22.86 2.64 -16.40
C ARG A 553 -23.03 2.62 -14.89
N TYR A 554 -22.45 1.62 -14.24
CA TYR A 554 -22.36 1.56 -12.79
C TYR A 554 -21.11 2.29 -12.26
N ARG A 555 -21.19 2.78 -11.02
CA ARG A 555 -20.02 3.23 -10.26
C ARG A 555 -19.08 2.05 -10.06
N THR A 556 -17.80 2.24 -10.41
CA THR A 556 -16.79 1.22 -10.17
C THR A 556 -16.29 1.35 -8.73
N HIS A 557 -16.14 0.22 -8.01
CA HIS A 557 -15.79 0.21 -6.59
C HIS A 557 -14.98 -1.03 -6.19
N PHE A 558 -14.15 -0.88 -5.13
CA PHE A 558 -13.34 -1.96 -4.55
C PHE A 558 -13.91 -2.51 -3.24
N VAL A 559 -14.71 -1.73 -2.52
CA VAL A 559 -15.23 -2.13 -1.21
C VAL A 559 -16.64 -2.68 -1.35
N LYS A 560 -16.81 -3.91 -0.86
CA LYS A 560 -18.09 -4.62 -0.83
C LYS A 560 -18.91 -4.24 0.41
N ALA A 561 -18.25 -4.27 1.59
CA ALA A 561 -18.92 -4.01 2.87
C ALA A 561 -17.94 -3.57 3.95
N ILE A 562 -18.48 -2.93 4.99
CA ILE A 562 -17.84 -2.72 6.28
C ILE A 562 -18.48 -3.67 7.27
N LEU A 563 -17.66 -4.44 8.01
CA LEU A 563 -18.10 -5.43 8.95
C LEU A 563 -17.65 -5.06 10.38
N ASP A 564 -18.46 -5.36 11.36
CA ASP A 564 -18.01 -5.38 12.75
C ASP A 564 -16.95 -6.49 12.93
N THR A 565 -15.78 -6.13 13.40
CA THR A 565 -14.64 -7.06 13.51
C THR A 565 -14.87 -8.19 14.50
N ASN A 566 -15.64 -7.94 15.58
CA ASN A 566 -15.88 -8.91 16.64
C ASN A 566 -17.01 -9.89 16.30
N THR A 567 -18.06 -9.39 15.63
CA THR A 567 -19.28 -10.18 15.38
C THR A 567 -19.38 -10.66 13.92
N GLY A 568 -18.66 -10.02 12.98
CA GLY A 568 -18.81 -10.26 11.55
C GLY A 568 -20.12 -9.71 10.96
N GLU A 569 -20.89 -8.92 11.72
CA GLU A 569 -22.13 -8.30 11.24
C GLU A 569 -21.82 -7.24 10.20
N VAL A 570 -22.64 -7.18 9.14
CA VAL A 570 -22.52 -6.17 8.09
C VAL A 570 -23.07 -4.85 8.62
N LEU A 571 -22.18 -3.87 8.82
CA LEU A 571 -22.55 -2.51 9.25
C LEU A 571 -22.98 -1.65 8.06
N GLN A 572 -22.29 -1.78 6.94
CA GLN A 572 -22.57 -1.06 5.71
C GLN A 572 -22.25 -1.95 4.50
N GLU A 573 -23.14 -2.01 3.52
CA GLU A 573 -22.93 -2.72 2.26
C GLU A 573 -22.99 -1.75 1.09
N THR A 574 -22.03 -1.87 0.15
CA THR A 574 -22.03 -1.07 -1.08
C THR A 574 -23.12 -1.55 -1.99
N GLN A 575 -24.03 -0.65 -2.36
CA GLN A 575 -25.12 -0.94 -3.29
C GLN A 575 -24.73 -0.53 -4.71
N PRO A 576 -25.20 -1.23 -5.75
CA PRO A 576 -25.00 -0.82 -7.14
C PRO A 576 -25.53 0.59 -7.38
N GLU A 577 -24.67 1.49 -7.87
CA GLU A 577 -25.01 2.89 -8.16
C GLU A 577 -24.92 3.13 -9.66
N VAL A 578 -26.04 3.53 -10.28
CA VAL A 578 -26.07 3.91 -11.70
C VAL A 578 -25.57 5.35 -11.84
N MET A 579 -24.44 5.52 -12.53
CA MET A 579 -23.82 6.83 -12.78
C MET A 579 -24.37 7.51 -14.02
N ASP A 580 -24.58 6.76 -15.10
CA ASP A 580 -25.09 7.29 -16.36
C ASP A 580 -25.91 6.22 -17.10
N VAL A 581 -26.82 6.67 -17.96
CA VAL A 581 -27.60 5.84 -18.87
C VAL A 581 -27.56 6.42 -20.27
N ILE A 582 -27.28 5.56 -21.25
CA ILE A 582 -27.54 5.81 -22.67
C ILE A 582 -28.75 4.97 -23.04
N GLU A 583 -29.88 5.62 -23.36
CA GLU A 583 -31.08 4.92 -23.77
C GLU A 583 -30.84 4.15 -25.08
N ASP A 584 -31.12 2.85 -25.08
CA ASP A 584 -31.04 2.03 -26.31
C ASP A 584 -32.26 2.27 -27.19
N ARG A 585 -32.15 3.14 -28.18
CA ARG A 585 -33.23 3.54 -29.09
C ARG A 585 -33.35 2.64 -30.29
N GLY A 586 -33.16 1.36 -30.11
CA GLY A 586 -33.34 0.38 -31.20
C GLY A 586 -32.33 -0.76 -31.11
N ASP A 587 -31.53 -0.95 -32.15
CA ASP A 587 -30.57 -2.03 -32.28
C ASP A 587 -29.11 -1.57 -32.12
N THR A 588 -28.90 -0.39 -31.54
CA THR A 588 -27.57 0.26 -31.42
C THR A 588 -26.55 -0.64 -30.75
N PHE A 589 -26.82 -1.09 -29.53
CA PHE A 589 -25.90 -1.94 -28.78
C PHE A 589 -25.79 -3.35 -29.39
N ASP A 590 -26.85 -3.88 -30.02
CA ASP A 590 -26.80 -5.19 -30.69
C ASP A 590 -25.89 -5.16 -31.92
N LEU A 591 -25.93 -4.09 -32.73
CA LEU A 591 -25.03 -3.94 -33.87
C LEU A 591 -23.58 -3.82 -33.46
N VAL A 592 -23.30 -3.05 -32.39
CA VAL A 592 -21.94 -2.91 -31.82
C VAL A 592 -21.48 -4.25 -31.24
N LYS A 593 -22.32 -4.94 -30.48
CA LYS A 593 -22.02 -6.29 -29.94
C LYS A 593 -21.69 -7.28 -31.07
N GLN A 594 -22.50 -7.34 -32.14
CA GLN A 594 -22.22 -8.20 -33.28
C GLN A 594 -20.86 -7.92 -33.92
N GLY A 595 -20.54 -6.63 -34.09
CA GLY A 595 -19.22 -6.22 -34.58
C GLY A 595 -18.08 -6.68 -33.67
N MET A 596 -18.25 -6.54 -32.35
CA MET A 596 -17.26 -6.94 -31.34
C MET A 596 -17.12 -8.48 -31.23
N ILE A 597 -18.19 -9.25 -31.36
CA ILE A 597 -18.15 -10.72 -31.51
C ILE A 597 -17.35 -11.08 -32.75
N GLY A 598 -17.60 -10.41 -33.88
CA GLY A 598 -16.84 -10.61 -35.10
C GLY A 598 -15.34 -10.34 -34.96
N VAL A 599 -14.90 -9.46 -34.03
CA VAL A 599 -13.46 -9.28 -33.72
C VAL A 599 -12.88 -10.52 -33.05
N SER A 600 -13.54 -11.11 -32.05
CA SER A 600 -13.05 -12.28 -31.31
C SER A 600 -12.85 -13.50 -32.22
N GLU A 601 -13.67 -13.65 -33.27
CA GLU A 601 -13.50 -14.69 -34.31
C GLU A 601 -12.15 -14.59 -35.05
N THR A 602 -11.52 -13.41 -35.04
CA THR A 602 -10.23 -13.15 -35.72
C THR A 602 -9.03 -13.10 -34.78
N VAL A 603 -9.26 -13.20 -33.46
CA VAL A 603 -8.22 -13.10 -32.43
C VAL A 603 -7.82 -14.49 -31.96
N SER A 604 -6.51 -14.82 -32.10
CA SER A 604 -5.97 -16.07 -31.56
C SER A 604 -6.22 -16.15 -30.05
N GLY A 605 -6.61 -17.32 -29.56
CA GLY A 605 -7.05 -17.55 -28.18
C GLY A 605 -8.53 -17.34 -27.94
N LEU A 606 -9.23 -16.55 -28.79
CA LEU A 606 -10.67 -16.30 -28.66
C LEU A 606 -11.51 -16.95 -29.77
N SER A 607 -10.95 -17.15 -30.98
CA SER A 607 -11.69 -17.66 -32.12
C SER A 607 -12.33 -19.04 -31.93
N ASN A 608 -11.79 -19.87 -31.07
CA ASN A 608 -12.31 -21.19 -30.70
C ASN A 608 -12.64 -21.30 -29.20
N TYR A 609 -12.77 -20.16 -28.49
CA TYR A 609 -13.09 -20.18 -27.08
C TYR A 609 -14.54 -20.69 -26.87
N PRO A 610 -14.79 -21.56 -25.86
CA PRO A 610 -16.10 -22.22 -25.70
C PRO A 610 -17.26 -21.24 -25.50
N VAL A 611 -16.99 -20.09 -24.92
CA VAL A 611 -17.95 -19.03 -24.63
C VAL A 611 -17.75 -17.87 -25.61
N THR A 612 -18.82 -17.35 -26.18
CA THR A 612 -18.75 -16.17 -27.06
C THR A 612 -18.36 -14.94 -26.26
N ILE A 613 -17.23 -14.33 -26.63
CA ILE A 613 -16.70 -13.10 -26.03
C ILE A 613 -16.84 -11.96 -27.05
N ALA A 614 -17.34 -10.82 -26.61
CA ALA A 614 -17.31 -9.59 -27.40
C ALA A 614 -16.03 -8.80 -27.04
N CYS A 615 -15.19 -8.48 -28.04
CA CYS A 615 -13.97 -7.75 -27.78
C CYS A 615 -13.67 -6.69 -28.84
N LYS A 616 -12.76 -5.75 -28.50
CA LYS A 616 -12.19 -4.82 -29.48
C LYS A 616 -10.71 -4.60 -29.21
N THR A 617 -9.92 -4.83 -30.24
CA THR A 617 -8.46 -4.64 -30.21
C THR A 617 -8.07 -3.19 -30.51
N GLY A 618 -7.04 -2.70 -29.85
CA GLY A 618 -6.38 -1.42 -30.09
C GLY A 618 -4.88 -1.60 -30.30
N THR A 619 -4.31 -0.78 -31.17
CA THR A 619 -2.86 -0.76 -31.47
C THR A 619 -2.43 0.72 -31.59
N PRO A 620 -2.52 1.50 -30.48
CA PRO A 620 -2.16 2.91 -30.53
C PRO A 620 -0.65 3.07 -30.74
N GLN A 621 -0.29 4.09 -31.50
CA GLN A 621 1.11 4.45 -31.72
C GLN A 621 1.63 5.23 -30.52
N ARG A 622 2.90 4.98 -30.18
CA ARG A 622 3.67 5.75 -29.21
C ARG A 622 4.45 6.87 -29.94
N SER A 623 4.96 7.82 -29.17
CA SER A 623 5.84 8.88 -29.69
C SER A 623 7.19 8.32 -30.15
N GLU A 624 7.67 7.28 -29.47
CA GLU A 624 8.96 6.65 -29.71
C GLU A 624 8.95 5.87 -31.03
N THR A 625 10.05 5.90 -31.72
CA THR A 625 10.18 5.34 -33.07
C THR A 625 11.42 4.48 -33.23
N TYR A 626 11.36 3.58 -34.20
CA TYR A 626 12.49 2.74 -34.63
C TYR A 626 12.52 2.65 -36.15
N TYR A 627 13.62 2.13 -36.69
CA TYR A 627 13.78 1.98 -38.14
C TYR A 627 13.75 0.49 -38.55
N VAL A 628 13.06 0.19 -39.66
CA VAL A 628 13.12 -1.10 -40.36
C VAL A 628 13.62 -0.79 -41.77
N GLY A 629 14.89 -1.07 -42.01
CA GLY A 629 15.58 -0.57 -43.19
C GLY A 629 15.60 0.97 -43.16
N SER A 630 15.13 1.63 -44.25
CA SER A 630 14.99 3.08 -44.34
C SER A 630 13.63 3.61 -43.80
N THR A 631 12.72 2.73 -43.36
CA THR A 631 11.37 3.12 -42.98
C THR A 631 11.30 3.39 -41.49
N ARG A 632 10.92 4.61 -41.09
CA ARG A 632 10.62 4.96 -39.69
C ARG A 632 9.26 4.37 -39.28
N LYS A 633 9.22 3.68 -38.15
CA LYS A 633 8.01 3.10 -37.55
C LYS A 633 7.86 3.56 -36.10
N HIS A 634 6.63 3.65 -35.62
CA HIS A 634 6.33 3.90 -34.23
C HIS A 634 6.20 2.58 -33.45
N TYR A 635 6.68 2.56 -32.22
CA TYR A 635 6.29 1.53 -31.26
C TYR A 635 4.78 1.63 -30.99
N THR A 636 4.18 0.54 -30.57
CA THR A 636 2.74 0.47 -30.29
C THR A 636 2.49 -0.27 -28.99
N ASN A 637 1.42 0.12 -28.28
CA ASN A 637 0.90 -0.64 -27.16
C ASN A 637 -0.10 -1.70 -27.64
N THR A 638 -0.18 -2.81 -26.92
CA THR A 638 -1.30 -3.74 -27.03
C THR A 638 -2.43 -3.23 -26.15
N MET A 639 -3.60 -3.03 -26.73
CA MET A 639 -4.79 -2.66 -25.98
C MET A 639 -5.97 -3.56 -26.37
N MET A 640 -6.81 -3.90 -25.39
CA MET A 640 -8.04 -4.63 -25.64
C MET A 640 -9.10 -4.29 -24.59
N ILE A 641 -10.33 -4.18 -25.03
CA ILE A 641 -11.52 -4.26 -24.19
C ILE A 641 -12.25 -5.55 -24.55
N ALA A 642 -12.83 -6.20 -23.54
CA ALA A 642 -13.64 -7.39 -23.77
C ALA A 642 -14.73 -7.52 -22.69
N TYR A 643 -15.79 -8.23 -22.98
CA TYR A 643 -16.80 -8.66 -22.03
C TYR A 643 -17.41 -9.99 -22.43
N GLY A 644 -17.91 -10.72 -21.47
CA GLY A 644 -18.53 -12.01 -21.74
C GLY A 644 -19.21 -12.65 -20.52
N PRO A 645 -20.03 -13.70 -20.79
CA PRO A 645 -20.53 -14.17 -22.08
C PRO A 645 -21.24 -13.06 -22.87
N ALA A 646 -21.11 -13.00 -24.20
CA ALA A 646 -21.60 -11.87 -24.99
C ALA A 646 -23.12 -11.62 -24.87
N GLU A 647 -23.92 -12.64 -24.57
CA GLU A 647 -25.37 -12.53 -24.44
C GLU A 647 -25.84 -12.15 -23.03
N ASP A 648 -25.19 -12.66 -21.98
CA ASP A 648 -25.43 -12.30 -20.58
C ASP A 648 -24.08 -12.08 -19.90
N ALA A 649 -23.52 -10.91 -20.13
CA ALA A 649 -22.19 -10.59 -19.67
C ALA A 649 -22.13 -10.57 -18.13
N GLU A 650 -21.12 -11.22 -17.60
CA GLU A 650 -20.84 -11.26 -16.16
C GLU A 650 -19.62 -10.39 -15.81
N ILE A 651 -18.59 -10.45 -16.67
CA ILE A 651 -17.37 -9.66 -16.47
C ILE A 651 -17.03 -8.83 -17.71
N ALA A 652 -16.43 -7.68 -17.46
CA ALA A 652 -15.85 -6.82 -18.48
C ALA A 652 -14.43 -6.43 -18.08
N LEU A 653 -13.56 -6.22 -19.07
CA LEU A 653 -12.15 -5.98 -18.80
C LEU A 653 -11.54 -4.96 -19.76
N GLY A 654 -10.51 -4.26 -19.24
CA GLY A 654 -9.65 -3.35 -19.97
C GLY A 654 -8.19 -3.76 -19.81
N ILE A 655 -7.47 -3.91 -20.92
CA ILE A 655 -6.08 -4.38 -20.98
C ILE A 655 -5.21 -3.35 -21.66
N VAL A 656 -4.02 -3.11 -21.08
CA VAL A 656 -2.93 -2.34 -21.68
C VAL A 656 -1.63 -3.08 -21.45
N ILE A 657 -0.82 -3.28 -22.51
CA ILE A 657 0.56 -3.75 -22.42
C ILE A 657 1.44 -2.79 -23.21
N GLU A 658 2.36 -2.16 -22.49
CA GLU A 658 3.29 -1.20 -23.06
C GLU A 658 4.28 -1.91 -23.99
N TYR A 659 4.54 -1.30 -25.17
CA TYR A 659 5.39 -1.89 -26.22
C TYR A 659 4.96 -3.30 -26.67
N GLY A 660 3.72 -3.69 -26.35
CA GLY A 660 3.19 -5.03 -26.66
C GLY A 660 2.91 -5.25 -28.15
N GLY A 661 2.82 -4.17 -28.96
CA GLY A 661 2.55 -4.27 -30.40
C GLY A 661 1.07 -4.33 -30.74
N GLY A 662 0.64 -5.37 -31.51
CA GLY A 662 -0.75 -5.46 -31.98
C GLY A 662 -1.74 -5.91 -30.89
N GLY A 663 -2.91 -5.26 -30.81
CA GLY A 663 -3.93 -5.55 -29.79
C GLY A 663 -4.38 -7.02 -29.74
N ALA A 664 -4.38 -7.73 -30.84
CA ALA A 664 -4.74 -9.15 -30.90
C ALA A 664 -3.81 -10.07 -30.07
N ARG A 665 -2.63 -9.58 -29.67
CA ARG A 665 -1.68 -10.33 -28.84
C ARG A 665 -2.18 -10.56 -27.38
N ALA A 666 -3.21 -9.84 -26.96
CA ALA A 666 -3.86 -10.05 -25.66
C ALA A 666 -4.95 -11.15 -25.69
N GLY A 667 -5.16 -11.85 -26.81
CA GLY A 667 -6.24 -12.84 -26.91
C GLY A 667 -6.12 -14.00 -25.92
N ASN A 668 -4.90 -14.56 -25.77
CA ASN A 668 -4.65 -15.62 -24.78
C ASN A 668 -4.81 -15.12 -23.35
N LEU A 669 -4.41 -13.88 -23.05
CA LEU A 669 -4.61 -13.25 -21.74
C LEU A 669 -6.11 -13.18 -21.40
N VAL A 670 -6.95 -12.76 -22.34
CA VAL A 670 -8.40 -12.74 -22.15
C VAL A 670 -8.93 -14.14 -21.88
N ALA A 671 -8.51 -15.13 -22.67
CA ALA A 671 -8.93 -16.53 -22.48
C ALA A 671 -8.51 -17.08 -21.10
N ASP A 672 -7.26 -16.82 -20.67
CA ASP A 672 -6.77 -17.23 -19.35
C ASP A 672 -7.59 -16.57 -18.21
N ILE A 673 -7.97 -15.29 -18.33
CA ILE A 673 -8.81 -14.58 -17.35
C ILE A 673 -10.22 -15.19 -17.28
N PHE A 674 -10.85 -15.49 -18.43
CA PHE A 674 -12.18 -16.12 -18.45
C PHE A 674 -12.15 -17.56 -17.91
N ASN A 675 -11.06 -18.32 -18.13
CA ASN A 675 -10.86 -19.64 -17.53
C ASN A 675 -10.71 -19.53 -15.99
N ALA A 676 -9.94 -18.57 -15.51
CA ALA A 676 -9.81 -18.32 -14.07
C ALA A 676 -11.14 -17.90 -13.43
N TYR A 677 -11.93 -17.06 -14.13
CA TYR A 677 -13.24 -16.67 -13.65
C TYR A 677 -14.23 -17.84 -13.60
N ALA A 678 -14.20 -18.73 -14.60
CA ALA A 678 -15.00 -19.95 -14.57
C ALA A 678 -14.61 -20.85 -13.40
N ALA A 679 -13.32 -21.06 -13.16
CA ALA A 679 -12.82 -21.83 -12.03
C ALA A 679 -13.17 -21.19 -10.67
N LEU A 680 -13.19 -19.87 -10.58
CA LEU A 680 -13.67 -19.15 -9.38
C LEU A 680 -15.14 -19.45 -9.10
N LYS A 681 -16.00 -19.40 -10.11
CA LYS A 681 -17.44 -19.72 -9.99
C LYS A 681 -17.70 -21.17 -9.61
N GLU A 682 -16.89 -22.08 -10.10
CA GLU A 682 -16.95 -23.51 -9.76
C GLU A 682 -16.34 -23.83 -8.39
N GLY A 683 -15.70 -22.86 -7.72
CA GLY A 683 -15.02 -23.06 -6.43
C GLY A 683 -13.76 -23.94 -6.53
N THR A 684 -13.18 -24.07 -7.72
CA THR A 684 -11.99 -24.89 -7.99
C THR A 684 -10.70 -24.04 -8.04
N LEU A 685 -10.82 -22.71 -8.08
CA LEU A 685 -9.68 -21.81 -8.08
C LEU A 685 -9.11 -21.68 -6.68
N THR A 686 -7.83 -21.99 -6.51
CA THR A 686 -7.11 -21.87 -5.25
C THR A 686 -5.96 -20.88 -5.39
N MET A 687 -5.60 -20.21 -4.30
CA MET A 687 -4.34 -19.46 -4.23
C MET A 687 -3.18 -20.44 -4.24
N GLU A 688 -2.14 -20.09 -4.97
CA GLU A 688 -0.84 -20.72 -4.77
C GLU A 688 -0.19 -20.03 -3.57
N GLU A 689 0.22 -20.83 -2.58
CA GLU A 689 1.02 -20.30 -1.47
C GLU A 689 2.35 -19.77 -2.01
N PRO A 690 2.90 -18.65 -1.47
CA PRO A 690 4.24 -18.24 -1.79
C PRO A 690 5.19 -19.42 -1.57
N GLU A 691 6.04 -19.74 -2.54
CA GLU A 691 7.11 -20.71 -2.30
C GLU A 691 7.89 -20.20 -1.09
N ALA A 692 7.84 -20.95 0.02
CA ALA A 692 8.66 -20.63 1.18
C ALA A 692 10.10 -20.59 0.66
N ASP A 693 10.72 -19.41 0.73
CA ASP A 693 12.15 -19.27 0.48
C ASP A 693 12.83 -20.38 1.27
N SER A 694 13.44 -21.32 0.57
CA SER A 694 14.29 -22.32 1.18
C SER A 694 15.53 -21.60 1.70
N ALA A 695 15.33 -20.86 2.82
CA ALA A 695 16.40 -20.36 3.63
C ALA A 695 17.21 -21.59 4.01
N SER A 696 18.36 -21.70 3.39
CA SER A 696 19.40 -22.69 3.57
C SER A 696 19.41 -23.24 5.00
N ASP A 697 18.95 -24.47 5.14
CA ASP A 697 19.28 -25.34 6.25
C ASP A 697 20.79 -25.69 6.10
N ALA A 698 21.63 -24.74 6.47
CA ALA A 698 23.04 -24.98 6.68
C ALA A 698 23.17 -25.71 8.02
N THR A 699 22.88 -27.00 8.01
CA THR A 699 23.33 -27.89 9.06
C THR A 699 24.85 -27.80 9.13
N VAL A 700 25.32 -27.11 10.16
CA VAL A 700 26.71 -27.18 10.63
C VAL A 700 26.91 -28.59 11.15
N ASP A 701 27.43 -29.48 10.31
CA ASP A 701 27.94 -30.75 10.76
C ASP A 701 29.38 -30.54 11.19
N GLY A 702 29.61 -30.86 12.47
CA GLY A 702 30.88 -30.62 13.17
C GLY A 702 31.97 -31.59 12.79
N GLN A 703 33.14 -31.04 12.84
CA GLN A 703 34.43 -31.67 13.18
C GLN A 703 34.81 -32.99 12.49
N ASP A 704 35.83 -32.92 11.64
CA ASP A 704 36.99 -33.78 11.82
C ASP A 704 38.29 -33.11 11.29
N ALA A 705 39.34 -33.23 12.09
CA ALA A 705 40.65 -32.65 11.90
C ALA A 705 41.49 -33.43 10.85
N PRO A 706 42.62 -32.88 10.39
CA PRO A 706 43.29 -33.31 9.18
C PRO A 706 44.28 -34.45 9.43
N GLU A 707 44.31 -35.43 8.56
CA GLU A 707 45.46 -36.33 8.38
C GLU A 707 46.23 -36.04 7.07
N ALA A 708 47.52 -36.12 7.21
CA ALA A 708 48.50 -35.66 6.26
C ALA A 708 48.98 -36.76 5.28
N VAL A 709 49.49 -36.29 4.13
CA VAL A 709 50.60 -36.81 3.30
C VAL A 709 50.37 -38.05 2.40
N GLY A 710 50.65 -37.86 1.10
CA GLY A 710 50.95 -38.92 0.15
C GLY A 710 51.11 -38.43 -1.30
N ASN A 711 52.33 -38.14 -1.68
CA ASN A 711 52.82 -37.87 -3.06
C ASN A 711 52.39 -38.90 -4.10
N GLY A 712 52.27 -38.49 -5.37
CA GLY A 712 52.46 -39.38 -6.50
C GLY A 712 51.88 -38.90 -7.83
N ASP A 713 52.76 -38.27 -8.60
CA ASP A 713 52.91 -38.33 -10.08
C ASP A 713 51.73 -38.02 -11.03
N ALA A 714 51.94 -36.98 -11.82
CA ALA A 714 51.46 -36.80 -13.20
C ALA A 714 52.17 -37.78 -14.16
N PRO A 715 51.79 -38.00 -15.48
CA PRO A 715 51.56 -36.94 -16.46
C PRO A 715 50.50 -37.21 -17.57
N ALA A 716 50.20 -36.12 -18.30
CA ALA A 716 50.01 -35.95 -19.75
C ALA A 716 48.98 -36.79 -20.52
N ASP A 717 48.00 -36.22 -21.21
CA ASP A 717 48.09 -35.83 -22.63
C ASP A 717 46.74 -35.29 -23.13
N GLN A 718 46.79 -34.17 -23.82
CA GLN A 718 45.80 -33.74 -24.81
C GLN A 718 45.98 -34.56 -26.11
N PRO A 719 45.17 -34.47 -27.23
CA PRO A 719 44.23 -33.41 -27.57
C PRO A 719 42.95 -33.83 -28.36
N ALA A 720 42.12 -32.83 -28.61
CA ALA A 720 41.33 -32.52 -29.81
C ALA A 720 40.22 -33.46 -30.34
N ALA A 721 39.02 -32.98 -30.40
CA ALA A 721 38.29 -32.58 -31.61
C ALA A 721 37.04 -31.75 -31.20
#